data_9ed4a7d9f2f32d18c84e389719593bf3
#
_entry.id   9ed4a7d9f2f32d18c84e389719593bf3
#
_cell.length_a   1.000
_cell.length_b   1.000
_cell.length_c   1.000
_cell.angle_alpha   90.00
_cell.angle_beta   90.00
_cell.angle_gamma   90.00
#
_symmetry.space_group_name_H-M   'P 1'
#
loop_
_entity.id
_entity.type
_entity.pdbx_description
1 polymer ?
#
loop_
_entity_poly.entity_id
_entity_poly.type
_entity_poly.pdbx_seq_one_letter_code
_entity_poly.pdbx_strand_id
1 'polypeptide(L)'
;MSLDIQSPEDFFGHVMGADRKLVRWDRVVEYFMELDKSPMVRVTELGKSTEGNPFIVAFITSEENIGRLEEIRETSWRLSHPKGVPTEDIERAVSEGKAVVAMTMSIHATEVGGTQMAPELAWELVTLPENREILENTVLVMVPCFNPDGQIMVTEFYEKYLGTEYEGCSPPWLYHKYTGHDNNRDAIHNKMVESQMVSQLLYTEWFPQAYIDYHHMGSYGARFYIAPFANPVDDKVDPLVWTEQELYGGLTHVLLEEAGKHGVESAATYPGEFMPTFNYVPCWHNVCGMLTESASAKLATPLYIHYHQLRGSRRGRPEYRTQMGFPHPWMGGWWRLRDVVEQQKISAHGTLKAAARFRELILRNMYRKASGAMSKGAEEPPYAFVIKPEQHDELAAYKLMKTLMDVGVEVSRSQREFVADGVSYPRGSYVVFANQHCRPYIVSLLKRTFYHLGAFSKYPDGTPVVPYDLSTYTIAEFSGVRLHEIEKPFDGSFETLTSIRFPRGSVEETAANGWLLDGRVNDGFEAVNRLLRKGVTVHRLTEAASTEAGVFSTGSFYIPKAEGLQGELEKLSKRCHISFQAAPAAVKSRPVKMLRVGMYQRYWGGNADEGWTRFLLEQYKFRYKTLMDKDIQRGRLAKNYDVIILPSDATELIMGDKIEEYYEKIRGGGFTMPNYPPEYRSGVGEEGVEKLKEFVEEGGTLLCFGESSNFAIEKLGLPVRNVLKDVKNTEFVCPGSTLHVDVDGGHPLAWGVQDDLMIVFRHHPAFEVKPRVNNEEYSVVLSYPDKHIMESGWLTGEEHLSRKAAMVEAKLGKGRVVLYGFQPQMRAQPEATFKLLFNALLG
;
A
#
# COMPACT_ATOMS: atom_id res chain seq x y z
N MET A 1 -7.71 18.69 41.91
CA MET A 1 -8.65 19.64 41.30
C MET A 1 -9.18 18.95 40.05
N SER A 2 -10.49 18.79 39.90
CA SER A 2 -11.06 18.33 38.62
C SER A 2 -10.76 19.44 37.62
N LEU A 3 -9.90 19.19 36.64
CA LEU A 3 -9.79 20.06 35.50
C LEU A 3 -11.15 20.07 34.80
N ASP A 4 -11.72 21.27 34.65
CA ASP A 4 -13.01 21.49 34.00
C ASP A 4 -12.81 21.35 32.47
N ILE A 5 -12.54 20.10 32.01
CA ILE A 5 -12.38 19.82 30.59
C ILE A 5 -13.77 19.68 30.01
N GLN A 6 -14.09 20.53 29.05
CA GLN A 6 -15.38 20.52 28.38
C GLN A 6 -15.65 19.15 27.73
N SER A 7 -16.85 18.62 27.93
CA SER A 7 -17.21 17.36 27.27
C SER A 7 -17.26 17.50 25.74
N PRO A 8 -17.09 16.43 24.97
CA PRO A 8 -17.27 16.50 23.53
C PRO A 8 -18.65 17.03 23.12
N GLU A 9 -19.70 16.62 23.84
CA GLU A 9 -21.06 17.09 23.57
C GLU A 9 -21.18 18.61 23.71
N ASP A 10 -20.64 19.17 24.80
CA ASP A 10 -20.65 20.62 25.03
C ASP A 10 -19.78 21.38 24.00
N PHE A 11 -18.62 20.81 23.64
CA PHE A 11 -17.69 21.44 22.69
C PHE A 11 -18.21 21.44 21.26
N PHE A 12 -18.77 20.33 20.81
CA PHE A 12 -19.28 20.18 19.44
C PHE A 12 -20.75 20.56 19.30
N GLY A 13 -21.50 20.67 20.43
CA GLY A 13 -22.90 21.00 20.46
C GLY A 13 -23.85 19.85 20.11
N HIS A 14 -23.33 18.62 20.09
CA HIS A 14 -24.09 17.39 19.89
C HIS A 14 -23.31 16.16 20.40
N VAL A 15 -23.99 15.09 20.71
CA VAL A 15 -23.39 13.81 21.07
C VAL A 15 -22.61 13.26 19.87
N MET A 16 -21.42 12.71 20.12
CA MET A 16 -20.62 12.09 19.06
C MET A 16 -21.37 10.91 18.43
N GLY A 17 -21.40 10.88 17.10
CA GLY A 17 -22.19 9.90 16.35
C GLY A 17 -23.70 10.21 16.27
N ALA A 18 -24.15 11.42 16.65
CA ALA A 18 -25.54 11.85 16.46
C ALA A 18 -25.95 11.78 14.98
N ASP A 19 -27.22 11.47 14.74
CA ASP A 19 -27.78 11.36 13.39
C ASP A 19 -27.53 12.63 12.58
N ARG A 20 -27.02 12.45 11.38
CA ARG A 20 -26.74 13.53 10.42
C ARG A 20 -25.72 14.57 10.90
N LYS A 21 -24.82 14.16 11.83
CA LYS A 21 -23.74 15.01 12.33
C LYS A 21 -22.40 14.34 12.12
N LEU A 22 -21.47 15.02 11.48
CA LEU A 22 -20.07 14.65 11.36
C LEU A 22 -19.22 15.81 11.84
N VAL A 23 -18.26 15.56 12.70
CA VAL A 23 -17.29 16.55 13.12
C VAL A 23 -16.13 16.52 12.11
N ARG A 24 -15.82 17.69 11.54
CA ARG A 24 -14.72 17.86 10.59
C ARG A 24 -13.36 17.85 11.31
N TRP A 25 -12.31 17.43 10.62
CA TRP A 25 -10.98 17.18 11.21
C TRP A 25 -10.38 18.37 11.96
N ASP A 26 -10.49 19.58 11.45
CA ASP A 26 -9.99 20.79 12.11
C ASP A 26 -10.63 20.97 13.50
N ARG A 27 -11.93 20.70 13.63
CA ARG A 27 -12.64 20.76 14.91
C ARG A 27 -12.20 19.63 15.86
N VAL A 28 -11.89 18.45 15.33
CA VAL A 28 -11.32 17.35 16.13
C VAL A 28 -9.95 17.75 16.67
N VAL A 29 -9.09 18.33 15.83
CA VAL A 29 -7.78 18.85 16.27
C VAL A 29 -7.93 19.89 17.36
N GLU A 30 -8.82 20.86 17.21
CA GLU A 30 -9.10 21.88 18.24
C GLU A 30 -9.50 21.24 19.56
N TYR A 31 -10.33 20.21 19.55
CA TYR A 31 -10.73 19.50 20.75
C TYR A 31 -9.57 18.73 21.41
N PHE A 32 -8.71 18.10 20.63
CA PHE A 32 -7.52 17.45 21.17
C PHE A 32 -6.53 18.46 21.79
N MET A 33 -6.44 19.69 21.25
CA MET A 33 -5.68 20.78 21.89
C MET A 33 -6.34 21.25 23.20
N GLU A 34 -7.66 21.16 23.34
CA GLU A 34 -8.34 21.40 24.60
C GLU A 34 -8.02 20.29 25.62
N LEU A 35 -8.03 19.02 25.18
CA LEU A 35 -7.65 17.87 26.01
C LEU A 35 -6.19 17.91 26.47
N ASP A 36 -5.28 18.48 25.67
CA ASP A 36 -3.84 18.64 26.02
C ASP A 36 -3.58 19.52 27.24
N LYS A 37 -4.61 20.27 27.70
CA LYS A 37 -4.55 21.01 28.98
C LYS A 37 -4.63 20.08 30.19
N SER A 38 -5.06 18.84 30.00
CA SER A 38 -5.06 17.82 31.04
C SER A 38 -3.63 17.36 31.33
N PRO A 39 -3.23 17.20 32.61
CA PRO A 39 -1.93 16.61 32.94
C PRO A 39 -1.84 15.12 32.54
N MET A 40 -2.94 14.50 32.12
CA MET A 40 -3.03 13.09 31.70
C MET A 40 -3.01 12.92 30.17
N VAL A 41 -2.89 14.02 29.42
CA VAL A 41 -2.86 14.01 27.95
C VAL A 41 -1.64 14.78 27.45
N ARG A 42 -1.01 14.28 26.42
CA ARG A 42 0.00 15.00 25.64
C ARG A 42 -0.31 14.85 24.17
N VAL A 43 -0.59 15.94 23.48
CA VAL A 43 -0.80 15.96 22.03
C VAL A 43 0.47 16.42 21.30
N THR A 44 0.83 15.71 20.24
CA THR A 44 2.01 16.06 19.42
C THR A 44 1.61 16.03 17.95
N GLU A 45 2.00 17.04 17.20
CA GLU A 45 1.90 17.03 15.74
C GLU A 45 3.10 16.25 15.20
N LEU A 46 2.87 15.09 14.57
CA LEU A 46 3.90 14.26 13.93
C LEU A 46 4.38 14.87 12.62
N GLY A 47 3.53 15.61 11.95
CA GLY A 47 3.83 16.26 10.69
C GLY A 47 2.57 16.76 9.98
N LYS A 48 2.68 16.87 8.66
CA LYS A 48 1.56 17.25 7.80
C LYS A 48 1.14 16.08 6.91
N SER A 49 -0.17 15.96 6.68
CA SER A 49 -0.71 15.05 5.68
C SER A 49 -0.28 15.41 4.25
N THR A 50 -0.63 14.58 3.29
CA THR A 50 -0.34 14.79 1.86
C THR A 50 -0.84 16.15 1.33
N GLU A 51 -1.98 16.67 1.81
CA GLU A 51 -2.55 17.98 1.46
C GLU A 51 -2.19 19.09 2.47
N GLY A 52 -1.35 18.78 3.47
CA GLY A 52 -0.81 19.76 4.42
C GLY A 52 -1.62 19.98 5.69
N ASN A 53 -2.62 19.12 5.98
CA ASN A 53 -3.38 19.18 7.23
C ASN A 53 -2.56 18.64 8.42
N PRO A 54 -2.82 19.08 9.66
CA PRO A 54 -2.15 18.57 10.84
C PRO A 54 -2.35 17.05 10.99
N PHE A 55 -1.26 16.32 11.26
CA PHE A 55 -1.29 14.90 11.61
C PHE A 55 -0.83 14.76 13.06
N ILE A 56 -1.77 14.41 13.96
CA ILE A 56 -1.52 14.43 15.40
C ILE A 56 -1.56 13.03 16.01
N VAL A 57 -0.85 12.88 17.12
CA VAL A 57 -0.93 11.76 18.05
C VAL A 57 -1.22 12.29 19.45
N ALA A 58 -2.09 11.60 20.19
CA ALA A 58 -2.35 11.86 21.59
C ALA A 58 -1.82 10.71 22.45
N PHE A 59 -1.00 11.05 23.44
CA PHE A 59 -0.57 10.14 24.50
C PHE A 59 -1.49 10.35 25.69
N ILE A 60 -2.18 9.31 26.13
CA ILE A 60 -3.19 9.35 27.19
C ILE A 60 -2.80 8.33 28.26
N THR A 61 -2.52 8.82 29.47
CA THR A 61 -2.09 7.98 30.61
C THR A 61 -2.22 8.77 31.92
N SER A 62 -1.78 8.25 33.06
CA SER A 62 -1.78 9.01 34.30
C SER A 62 -0.82 10.20 34.27
N GLU A 63 -1.05 11.21 35.10
CA GLU A 63 -0.17 12.38 35.21
C GLU A 63 1.30 11.98 35.53
N GLU A 64 1.48 10.98 36.39
CA GLU A 64 2.81 10.46 36.70
C GLU A 64 3.49 9.89 35.44
N ASN A 65 2.75 9.09 34.66
CA ASN A 65 3.26 8.48 33.45
C ASN A 65 3.53 9.49 32.32
N ILE A 66 2.74 10.57 32.21
CA ILE A 66 3.03 11.68 31.28
C ILE A 66 4.41 12.30 31.57
N GLY A 67 4.77 12.41 32.84
CA GLY A 67 6.09 12.90 33.26
C GLY A 67 7.26 11.95 32.93
N ARG A 68 6.94 10.68 32.60
CA ARG A 68 7.91 9.59 32.37
C ARG A 68 7.77 8.92 31.00
N LEU A 69 7.14 9.57 30.04
CA LEU A 69 6.89 8.95 28.71
C LEU A 69 8.17 8.45 28.05
N GLU A 70 9.27 9.19 28.19
CA GLU A 70 10.56 8.75 27.61
C GLU A 70 11.11 7.48 28.26
N GLU A 71 11.02 7.35 29.58
CA GLU A 71 11.42 6.16 30.31
C GLU A 71 10.54 4.95 29.94
N ILE A 72 9.22 5.15 29.77
CA ILE A 72 8.29 4.10 29.34
C ILE A 72 8.64 3.67 27.92
N ARG A 73 8.91 4.59 27.03
CA ARG A 73 9.36 4.34 25.65
C ARG A 73 10.66 3.52 25.62
N GLU A 74 11.64 3.92 26.42
CA GLU A 74 12.91 3.17 26.56
C GLU A 74 12.69 1.77 27.11
N THR A 75 11.77 1.59 28.05
CA THR A 75 11.39 0.28 28.59
C THR A 75 10.79 -0.62 27.50
N SER A 76 9.86 -0.12 26.68
CA SER A 76 9.32 -0.84 25.53
C SER A 76 10.40 -1.21 24.52
N TRP A 77 11.34 -0.28 24.26
CA TRP A 77 12.48 -0.54 23.38
C TRP A 77 13.35 -1.69 23.91
N ARG A 78 13.71 -1.70 25.20
CA ARG A 78 14.51 -2.77 25.81
C ARG A 78 13.85 -4.14 25.70
N LEU A 79 12.54 -4.20 25.90
CA LEU A 79 11.77 -5.45 25.79
C LEU A 79 11.69 -5.94 24.34
N SER A 80 11.60 -5.04 23.38
CA SER A 80 11.58 -5.37 21.95
C SER A 80 12.96 -5.60 21.34
N HIS A 81 14.04 -5.09 21.95
CA HIS A 81 15.44 -5.22 21.50
C HIS A 81 16.33 -5.84 22.58
N PRO A 82 16.10 -7.10 22.97
CA PRO A 82 16.72 -7.68 24.15
C PRO A 82 18.22 -8.09 23.98
N LYS A 83 18.80 -7.85 22.83
CA LYS A 83 20.21 -8.19 22.53
C LYS A 83 21.17 -7.50 23.48
N GLY A 84 21.85 -8.30 24.31
CA GLY A 84 22.84 -7.78 25.26
C GLY A 84 22.25 -7.07 26.47
N VAL A 85 20.94 -7.08 26.66
CA VAL A 85 20.28 -6.51 27.86
C VAL A 85 20.39 -7.51 29.01
N PRO A 86 20.87 -7.12 30.20
CA PRO A 86 20.94 -7.98 31.37
C PRO A 86 19.56 -8.50 31.80
N THR A 87 19.48 -9.76 32.25
CA THR A 87 18.22 -10.36 32.70
C THR A 87 17.53 -9.55 33.81
N GLU A 88 18.33 -8.99 34.74
CA GLU A 88 17.81 -8.14 35.84
C GLU A 88 17.10 -6.89 35.30
N ASP A 89 17.61 -6.29 34.23
CA ASP A 89 17.00 -5.12 33.61
C ASP A 89 15.69 -5.51 32.87
N ILE A 90 15.63 -6.71 32.29
CA ILE A 90 14.39 -7.25 31.70
C ILE A 90 13.35 -7.49 32.79
N GLU A 91 13.71 -8.14 33.91
CA GLU A 91 12.77 -8.40 35.00
C GLU A 91 12.24 -7.08 35.60
N ARG A 92 13.09 -6.07 35.76
CA ARG A 92 12.67 -4.73 36.19
C ARG A 92 11.76 -4.07 35.17
N ALA A 93 12.09 -4.13 33.87
CA ALA A 93 11.24 -3.60 32.80
C ALA A 93 9.85 -4.23 32.77
N VAL A 94 9.74 -5.53 33.08
CA VAL A 94 8.47 -6.25 33.17
C VAL A 94 7.67 -5.85 34.42
N SER A 95 8.33 -5.77 35.58
CA SER A 95 7.64 -5.50 36.85
C SER A 95 7.18 -4.03 36.99
N GLU A 96 7.99 -3.07 36.53
CA GLU A 96 7.76 -1.63 36.70
C GLU A 96 7.21 -0.95 35.44
N GLY A 97 7.41 -1.55 34.27
CA GLY A 97 7.03 -1.01 32.96
C GLY A 97 5.52 -0.78 32.84
N LYS A 98 5.12 -0.02 31.86
CA LYS A 98 3.71 0.25 31.48
C LYS A 98 3.43 -0.38 30.12
N ALA A 99 2.24 -0.97 29.95
CA ALA A 99 1.85 -1.50 28.66
C ALA A 99 1.52 -0.35 27.68
N VAL A 100 2.11 -0.36 26.52
CA VAL A 100 1.82 0.60 25.46
C VAL A 100 0.82 -0.02 24.49
N VAL A 101 -0.30 0.66 24.31
CA VAL A 101 -1.35 0.28 23.35
C VAL A 101 -1.47 1.38 22.30
N ALA A 102 -1.30 1.05 21.04
CA ALA A 102 -1.50 2.00 19.95
C ALA A 102 -2.86 1.78 19.28
N MET A 103 -3.53 2.86 18.90
CA MET A 103 -4.82 2.85 18.22
C MET A 103 -4.82 3.86 17.08
N THR A 104 -5.25 3.43 15.90
CA THR A 104 -5.45 4.32 14.75
C THR A 104 -6.91 4.31 14.29
N MET A 105 -7.39 5.48 13.85
CA MET A 105 -8.78 5.70 13.48
C MET A 105 -8.88 6.15 12.01
N SER A 106 -9.87 5.62 11.31
CA SER A 106 -10.33 6.13 10.02
C SER A 106 -9.21 6.29 8.96
N ILE A 107 -8.38 5.26 8.78
CA ILE A 107 -7.48 5.22 7.63
C ILE A 107 -8.28 5.28 6.32
N HIS A 108 -9.43 4.58 6.26
CA HIS A 108 -10.43 4.77 5.22
C HIS A 108 -11.39 5.87 5.66
N ALA A 109 -11.35 7.01 5.02
CA ALA A 109 -12.05 8.22 5.45
C ALA A 109 -13.58 8.11 5.45
N THR A 110 -14.16 7.20 4.63
CA THR A 110 -15.60 6.90 4.63
C THR A 110 -16.04 6.07 5.85
N GLU A 111 -15.09 5.53 6.60
CA GLU A 111 -15.28 4.75 7.82
C GLU A 111 -15.18 5.69 9.03
N VAL A 112 -16.16 6.57 9.12
CA VAL A 112 -16.11 7.77 9.97
C VAL A 112 -16.12 7.49 11.48
N GLY A 113 -16.54 6.30 11.92
CA GLY A 113 -16.78 5.98 13.33
C GLY A 113 -15.60 6.22 14.25
N GLY A 114 -14.40 5.75 13.84
CA GLY A 114 -13.19 5.87 14.64
C GLY A 114 -12.82 7.32 14.99
N THR A 115 -12.75 8.20 13.99
CA THR A 115 -12.47 9.63 14.23
C THR A 115 -13.60 10.32 15.03
N GLN A 116 -14.86 9.90 14.87
CA GLN A 116 -15.95 10.43 15.68
C GLN A 116 -15.93 9.86 17.13
N MET A 117 -15.41 8.66 17.33
CA MET A 117 -15.27 8.03 18.65
C MET A 117 -14.11 8.63 19.47
N ALA A 118 -13.02 9.00 18.84
CA ALA A 118 -11.76 9.37 19.48
C ALA A 118 -11.88 10.49 20.54
N PRO A 119 -12.61 11.62 20.31
CA PRO A 119 -12.79 12.66 21.30
C PRO A 119 -13.52 12.17 22.57
N GLU A 120 -14.57 11.38 22.41
CA GLU A 120 -15.37 10.87 23.54
C GLU A 120 -14.57 9.85 24.35
N LEU A 121 -13.87 8.93 23.71
CA LEU A 121 -12.98 7.98 24.37
C LEU A 121 -11.88 8.69 25.16
N ALA A 122 -11.22 9.67 24.55
CA ALA A 122 -10.12 10.39 25.19
C ALA A 122 -10.62 11.17 26.45
N TRP A 123 -11.77 11.83 26.33
CA TRP A 123 -12.39 12.55 27.45
C TRP A 123 -12.81 11.61 28.58
N GLU A 124 -13.49 10.51 28.28
CA GLU A 124 -13.90 9.51 29.27
C GLU A 124 -12.71 8.91 30.02
N LEU A 125 -11.63 8.60 29.33
CA LEU A 125 -10.43 8.04 29.94
C LEU A 125 -9.85 8.95 31.03
N VAL A 126 -9.85 10.27 30.81
CA VAL A 126 -9.20 11.20 31.76
C VAL A 126 -10.14 11.82 32.79
N THR A 127 -11.47 11.69 32.60
CA THR A 127 -12.46 12.30 33.50
C THR A 127 -13.18 11.32 34.37
N LEU A 128 -13.36 10.06 33.94
CA LEU A 128 -14.10 9.06 34.68
C LEU A 128 -13.18 8.28 35.61
N PRO A 129 -13.50 8.27 36.96
CA PRO A 129 -12.62 7.66 37.95
C PRO A 129 -12.36 6.16 37.76
N GLU A 130 -13.28 5.43 37.14
CA GLU A 130 -13.15 4.00 36.84
C GLU A 130 -12.02 3.68 35.85
N ASN A 131 -11.50 4.65 35.12
CA ASN A 131 -10.40 4.48 34.19
C ASN A 131 -9.01 4.67 34.85
N ARG A 132 -8.97 4.97 36.13
CA ARG A 132 -7.72 5.25 36.85
C ARG A 132 -6.73 4.08 36.76
N GLU A 133 -7.21 2.84 37.02
CA GLU A 133 -6.35 1.63 36.92
C GLU A 133 -5.77 1.46 35.53
N ILE A 134 -6.56 1.77 34.49
CA ILE A 134 -6.09 1.74 33.09
C ILE A 134 -4.95 2.72 32.93
N LEU A 135 -5.15 3.99 33.28
CA LEU A 135 -4.18 5.05 33.07
C LEU A 135 -2.89 4.87 33.91
N GLU A 136 -2.99 4.28 35.10
CA GLU A 136 -1.82 3.98 35.93
C GLU A 136 -0.94 2.86 35.34
N ASN A 137 -1.51 1.96 34.54
CA ASN A 137 -0.82 0.77 34.04
C ASN A 137 -0.54 0.77 32.54
N THR A 138 -1.15 1.70 31.78
CA THR A 138 -0.99 1.75 30.32
C THR A 138 -0.66 3.15 29.82
N VAL A 139 -0.08 3.20 28.61
CA VAL A 139 -0.01 4.40 27.79
C VAL A 139 -0.77 4.11 26.51
N LEU A 140 -1.83 4.86 26.26
CA LEU A 140 -2.53 4.87 24.98
C LEU A 140 -1.83 5.83 24.01
N VAL A 141 -1.38 5.32 22.88
CA VAL A 141 -0.86 6.08 21.75
C VAL A 141 -1.96 6.13 20.69
N MET A 142 -2.70 7.24 20.63
CA MET A 142 -3.87 7.39 19.79
C MET A 142 -3.57 8.30 18.60
N VAL A 143 -3.76 7.80 17.37
CA VAL A 143 -3.85 8.61 16.15
C VAL A 143 -5.33 8.82 15.82
N PRO A 144 -5.92 9.98 16.15
CA PRO A 144 -7.38 10.18 16.07
C PRO A 144 -7.94 10.17 14.65
N CYS A 145 -7.09 10.35 13.65
CA CYS A 145 -7.42 10.21 12.24
C CYS A 145 -6.16 9.91 11.43
N PHE A 146 -6.15 8.75 10.77
CA PHE A 146 -5.04 8.35 9.92
C PHE A 146 -5.10 9.02 8.54
N ASN A 147 -6.27 9.48 8.11
CA ASN A 147 -6.48 10.13 6.83
C ASN A 147 -7.19 11.48 6.99
N PRO A 148 -6.49 12.51 7.50
CA PRO A 148 -7.05 13.85 7.69
C PRO A 148 -7.66 14.45 6.42
N ASP A 149 -6.98 14.30 5.29
CA ASP A 149 -7.40 14.86 4.00
C ASP A 149 -8.73 14.24 3.54
N GLY A 150 -8.81 12.92 3.62
CA GLY A 150 -10.03 12.20 3.27
C GLY A 150 -11.19 12.49 4.22
N GLN A 151 -10.91 12.65 5.51
CA GLN A 151 -11.91 12.98 6.51
C GLN A 151 -12.58 14.34 6.19
N ILE A 152 -11.79 15.32 5.82
CA ILE A 152 -12.28 16.63 5.37
C ILE A 152 -13.16 16.46 4.12
N MET A 153 -12.64 15.75 3.08
CA MET A 153 -13.38 15.51 1.83
C MET A 153 -14.73 14.82 2.06
N VAL A 154 -14.75 13.79 2.92
CA VAL A 154 -15.97 13.02 3.23
C VAL A 154 -16.98 13.87 3.99
N THR A 155 -16.53 14.63 4.99
CA THR A 155 -17.41 15.48 5.79
C THR A 155 -18.03 16.59 4.94
N GLU A 156 -17.22 17.29 4.13
CA GLU A 156 -17.72 18.36 3.25
C GLU A 156 -18.70 17.83 2.18
N PHE A 157 -18.41 16.66 1.61
CA PHE A 157 -19.30 16.03 0.65
C PHE A 157 -20.62 15.61 1.28
N TYR A 158 -20.57 15.02 2.48
CA TYR A 158 -21.75 14.63 3.23
C TYR A 158 -22.64 15.84 3.57
N GLU A 159 -22.06 16.91 4.10
CA GLU A 159 -22.78 18.14 4.44
C GLU A 159 -23.42 18.80 3.22
N LYS A 160 -22.72 18.80 2.08
CA LYS A 160 -23.25 19.36 0.81
C LYS A 160 -24.57 18.73 0.37
N TYR A 161 -24.75 17.42 0.62
CA TYR A 161 -25.93 16.67 0.16
C TYR A 161 -26.90 16.30 1.28
N LEU A 162 -26.64 16.78 2.49
CA LEU A 162 -27.53 16.55 3.64
C LEU A 162 -28.93 17.06 3.35
N GLY A 163 -29.96 16.23 3.65
CA GLY A 163 -31.38 16.55 3.40
C GLY A 163 -31.82 16.44 1.93
N THR A 164 -30.95 15.98 1.02
CA THR A 164 -31.30 15.71 -0.37
C THR A 164 -31.50 14.21 -0.63
N GLU A 165 -31.95 13.84 -1.81
CA GLU A 165 -32.04 12.43 -2.23
C GLU A 165 -30.68 11.71 -2.32
N TYR A 166 -29.58 12.46 -2.28
CA TYR A 166 -28.20 11.97 -2.31
C TYR A 166 -27.57 11.87 -0.93
N GLU A 167 -28.31 12.14 0.14
CA GLU A 167 -27.83 12.05 1.52
C GLU A 167 -27.22 10.66 1.80
N GLY A 168 -26.05 10.65 2.41
CA GLY A 168 -25.37 9.43 2.83
C GLY A 168 -24.63 8.69 1.72
N CYS A 169 -24.52 9.25 0.50
CA CYS A 169 -23.61 8.70 -0.48
C CYS A 169 -22.14 9.10 -0.17
N SER A 170 -21.22 8.19 -0.45
CA SER A 170 -19.79 8.45 -0.35
C SER A 170 -19.30 9.38 -1.46
N PRO A 171 -18.16 10.07 -1.30
CA PRO A 171 -17.57 10.85 -2.39
C PRO A 171 -17.42 10.02 -3.68
N PRO A 172 -17.68 10.62 -4.85
CA PRO A 172 -17.58 9.92 -6.13
C PRO A 172 -16.13 9.76 -6.63
N TRP A 173 -15.15 10.22 -5.89
CA TRP A 173 -13.71 10.16 -6.16
C TRP A 173 -12.96 9.48 -5.02
N LEU A 174 -11.63 9.30 -5.18
CA LEU A 174 -10.76 8.83 -4.10
C LEU A 174 -10.81 9.80 -2.91
N TYR A 175 -10.97 9.25 -1.70
CA TYR A 175 -10.95 10.02 -0.45
C TYR A 175 -9.53 10.21 0.11
N HIS A 176 -8.55 10.24 -0.74
CA HIS A 176 -7.17 10.61 -0.51
C HIS A 176 -6.61 11.08 -1.86
N LYS A 177 -5.65 12.00 -1.86
CA LYS A 177 -5.10 12.54 -3.10
C LYS A 177 -4.68 11.47 -4.11
N TYR A 178 -4.10 10.34 -3.64
CA TYR A 178 -3.55 9.31 -4.52
C TYR A 178 -4.16 7.93 -4.34
N THR A 179 -4.55 7.53 -3.13
CA THR A 179 -4.69 6.11 -2.80
C THR A 179 -6.12 5.64 -2.58
N GLY A 180 -7.02 6.48 -2.08
CA GLY A 180 -8.34 6.04 -1.65
C GLY A 180 -8.26 4.89 -0.65
N HIS A 181 -8.94 3.77 -0.92
CA HIS A 181 -8.94 2.59 -0.05
C HIS A 181 -7.58 1.85 0.00
N ASP A 182 -6.75 2.06 -1.01
CA ASP A 182 -5.41 1.44 -1.08
C ASP A 182 -4.38 2.10 -0.14
N ASN A 183 -4.75 3.14 0.63
CA ASN A 183 -3.86 3.65 1.66
C ASN A 183 -3.51 2.57 2.71
N ASN A 184 -4.46 1.66 3.01
CA ASN A 184 -4.21 0.47 3.85
C ASN A 184 -3.61 -0.71 3.04
N ARG A 185 -2.81 -0.43 2.03
CA ARG A 185 -1.92 -1.35 1.30
C ARG A 185 -0.49 -0.81 1.25
N ASP A 186 -0.27 0.34 1.90
CA ASP A 186 1.02 1.03 1.93
C ASP A 186 1.85 0.73 3.19
N ALA A 187 1.36 -0.14 4.09
CA ALA A 187 1.99 -0.48 5.36
C ALA A 187 3.39 -1.15 5.24
N ILE A 188 3.75 -1.64 4.07
CA ILE A 188 5.07 -2.25 3.79
C ILE A 188 6.02 -1.24 3.12
N HIS A 189 5.54 -0.57 2.08
CA HIS A 189 6.40 0.29 1.24
C HIS A 189 6.46 1.74 1.73
N ASN A 190 5.52 2.16 2.57
CA ASN A 190 5.48 3.48 3.19
C ASN A 190 5.71 4.63 2.18
N LYS A 191 4.99 4.59 1.05
CA LYS A 191 5.09 5.64 0.01
C LYS A 191 4.40 6.93 0.42
N MET A 192 3.30 6.85 1.19
CA MET A 192 2.55 8.01 1.69
C MET A 192 3.17 8.53 2.98
N VAL A 193 3.12 9.84 3.17
CA VAL A 193 3.67 10.49 4.38
C VAL A 193 2.96 10.06 5.66
N GLU A 194 1.66 9.80 5.58
CA GLU A 194 0.85 9.29 6.68
C GLU A 194 1.32 7.89 7.11
N SER A 195 1.56 7.01 6.14
CA SER A 195 2.11 5.67 6.36
C SER A 195 3.49 5.73 7.02
N GLN A 196 4.36 6.62 6.55
CA GLN A 196 5.70 6.82 7.12
C GLN A 196 5.62 7.25 8.60
N MET A 197 4.77 8.23 8.92
CA MET A 197 4.61 8.73 10.29
C MET A 197 4.11 7.63 11.24
N VAL A 198 3.10 6.87 10.84
CA VAL A 198 2.56 5.78 11.69
C VAL A 198 3.54 4.61 11.80
N SER A 199 4.20 4.20 10.72
CA SER A 199 5.22 3.14 10.79
C SER A 199 6.40 3.54 11.68
N GLN A 200 6.86 4.78 11.61
CA GLN A 200 7.89 5.31 12.49
C GLN A 200 7.43 5.29 13.96
N LEU A 201 6.22 5.77 14.22
CA LEU A 201 5.63 5.77 15.56
C LEU A 201 5.58 4.36 16.16
N LEU A 202 5.18 3.34 15.36
CA LEU A 202 5.01 1.97 15.83
C LEU A 202 6.33 1.20 15.96
N TYR A 203 7.24 1.32 14.98
CA TYR A 203 8.37 0.39 14.83
C TYR A 203 9.73 0.98 15.17
N THR A 204 9.84 2.29 15.34
CA THR A 204 11.11 2.95 15.70
C THR A 204 11.03 3.80 16.94
N GLU A 205 9.81 4.16 17.39
CA GLU A 205 9.66 5.05 18.55
C GLU A 205 9.01 4.35 19.76
N TRP A 206 7.84 3.72 19.61
CA TRP A 206 7.05 3.30 20.77
C TRP A 206 7.01 1.80 21.03
N PHE A 207 7.17 0.95 20.02
CA PHE A 207 7.16 -0.52 20.16
C PHE A 207 5.98 -1.03 21.01
N PRO A 208 4.72 -0.74 20.62
CA PRO A 208 3.56 -1.07 21.43
C PRO A 208 3.42 -2.59 21.59
N GLN A 209 2.81 -3.03 22.69
CA GLN A 209 2.52 -4.44 22.91
C GLN A 209 1.26 -4.86 22.18
N ALA A 210 0.31 -3.93 21.97
CA ALA A 210 -0.90 -4.14 21.20
C ALA A 210 -1.17 -2.95 20.26
N TYR A 211 -1.75 -3.24 19.11
CA TYR A 211 -2.19 -2.26 18.12
C TYR A 211 -3.56 -2.60 17.59
N ILE A 212 -4.46 -1.61 17.48
CA ILE A 212 -5.78 -1.76 16.88
C ILE A 212 -5.98 -0.71 15.79
N ASP A 213 -6.45 -1.17 14.64
CA ASP A 213 -6.93 -0.33 13.54
C ASP A 213 -8.46 -0.40 13.47
N TYR A 214 -9.11 0.76 13.53
CA TYR A 214 -10.57 0.86 13.57
C TYR A 214 -11.15 1.10 12.19
N HIS A 215 -11.94 0.12 11.72
CA HIS A 215 -12.51 0.09 10.38
C HIS A 215 -14.04 -0.03 10.37
N HIS A 216 -14.62 0.04 9.17
CA HIS A 216 -16.01 -0.31 8.91
C HIS A 216 -16.14 -1.32 7.79
N MET A 217 -17.04 -2.28 7.97
CA MET A 217 -17.46 -3.25 6.98
C MET A 217 -18.85 -2.94 6.41
N GLY A 218 -19.34 -3.79 5.51
CA GLY A 218 -20.65 -3.65 4.89
C GLY A 218 -21.82 -3.68 5.89
N SER A 219 -22.91 -3.00 5.55
CA SER A 219 -24.06 -2.73 6.45
C SER A 219 -24.97 -3.94 6.70
N TYR A 220 -24.90 -5.02 5.93
CA TYR A 220 -25.90 -6.10 5.91
C TYR A 220 -25.41 -7.46 6.43
N GLY A 221 -24.32 -7.47 7.24
CA GLY A 221 -23.75 -8.65 7.88
C GLY A 221 -23.68 -8.53 9.39
N ALA A 222 -22.62 -9.06 9.99
CA ALA A 222 -22.30 -8.83 11.39
C ALA A 222 -22.25 -7.33 11.70
N ARG A 223 -22.48 -6.98 12.98
CA ARG A 223 -22.46 -5.57 13.40
C ARG A 223 -21.08 -5.09 13.78
N PHE A 224 -20.26 -5.99 14.32
CA PHE A 224 -18.91 -5.69 14.74
C PHE A 224 -18.02 -6.92 14.63
N TYR A 225 -16.87 -6.76 14.00
CA TYR A 225 -15.81 -7.78 13.98
C TYR A 225 -14.72 -7.40 14.97
N ILE A 226 -14.23 -8.40 15.70
CA ILE A 226 -13.13 -8.29 16.66
C ILE A 226 -12.12 -9.43 16.47
N ALA A 227 -10.93 -9.27 17.05
CA ALA A 227 -9.93 -10.34 17.13
C ALA A 227 -10.52 -11.62 17.81
N PRO A 228 -9.94 -12.82 17.53
CA PRO A 228 -8.77 -13.07 16.70
C PRO A 228 -9.09 -13.12 15.20
N PHE A 229 -8.01 -13.13 14.36
CA PHE A 229 -8.13 -13.41 12.94
C PHE A 229 -8.60 -14.84 12.66
N ALA A 230 -9.08 -15.06 11.44
CA ALA A 230 -9.43 -16.40 10.93
C ALA A 230 -8.20 -17.11 10.37
N ASN A 231 -8.35 -18.44 10.17
CA ASN A 231 -7.36 -19.19 9.39
C ASN A 231 -7.32 -18.79 7.91
N PRO A 232 -6.15 -18.95 7.23
CA PRO A 232 -4.87 -19.37 7.80
C PRO A 232 -4.18 -18.26 8.59
N VAL A 233 -3.23 -18.65 9.47
CA VAL A 233 -2.35 -17.73 10.19
C VAL A 233 -0.92 -17.94 9.73
N ASP A 234 -0.12 -16.87 9.72
CA ASP A 234 1.28 -16.88 9.31
C ASP A 234 2.15 -17.62 10.34
N ASP A 235 2.81 -18.69 9.92
CA ASP A 235 3.68 -19.53 10.75
C ASP A 235 5.03 -18.87 11.10
N LYS A 236 5.37 -17.75 10.44
CA LYS A 236 6.56 -16.96 10.76
C LYS A 236 6.36 -16.08 12.00
N VAL A 237 5.12 -15.72 12.27
CA VAL A 237 4.74 -14.91 13.44
C VAL A 237 4.75 -15.77 14.70
N ASP A 238 5.26 -15.23 15.81
CA ASP A 238 5.29 -15.94 17.08
C ASP A 238 3.85 -16.32 17.54
N PRO A 239 3.60 -17.57 17.95
CA PRO A 239 2.28 -18.02 18.40
C PRO A 239 1.66 -17.18 19.52
N LEU A 240 2.47 -16.52 20.35
CA LEU A 240 1.98 -15.62 21.39
C LEU A 240 1.18 -14.43 20.82
N VAL A 241 1.49 -13.98 19.60
CA VAL A 241 0.71 -12.91 18.95
C VAL A 241 -0.75 -13.35 18.76
N TRP A 242 -0.95 -14.56 18.24
CA TRP A 242 -2.28 -15.12 17.98
C TRP A 242 -3.06 -15.40 19.27
N THR A 243 -2.40 -15.92 20.31
CA THR A 243 -3.04 -16.18 21.60
C THR A 243 -3.32 -14.89 22.39
N GLU A 244 -2.52 -13.86 22.24
CA GLU A 244 -2.82 -12.53 22.76
C GLU A 244 -4.04 -11.90 22.09
N GLN A 245 -4.25 -12.12 20.77
CA GLN A 245 -5.48 -11.68 20.11
C GLN A 245 -6.74 -12.33 20.74
N GLU A 246 -6.66 -13.62 21.12
CA GLU A 246 -7.77 -14.28 21.82
C GLU A 246 -8.03 -13.64 23.19
N LEU A 247 -6.99 -13.26 23.92
CA LEU A 247 -7.12 -12.58 25.22
C LEU A 247 -7.83 -11.23 25.08
N TYR A 248 -7.36 -10.38 24.16
CA TYR A 248 -7.95 -9.06 23.91
C TYR A 248 -9.36 -9.17 23.34
N GLY A 249 -9.55 -10.01 22.34
CA GLY A 249 -10.84 -10.23 21.68
C GLY A 249 -11.87 -10.84 22.61
N GLY A 250 -11.47 -11.82 23.43
CA GLY A 250 -12.37 -12.48 24.39
C GLY A 250 -12.92 -11.52 25.43
N LEU A 251 -12.08 -10.68 26.04
CA LEU A 251 -12.56 -9.67 26.99
C LEU A 251 -13.44 -8.62 26.31
N THR A 252 -13.07 -8.15 25.15
CA THR A 252 -13.84 -7.20 24.36
C THR A 252 -15.24 -7.76 24.03
N HIS A 253 -15.32 -9.04 23.63
CA HIS A 253 -16.58 -9.69 23.31
C HIS A 253 -17.52 -9.74 24.51
N VAL A 254 -17.00 -10.11 25.69
CA VAL A 254 -17.77 -10.14 26.93
C VAL A 254 -18.34 -8.75 27.25
N LEU A 255 -17.52 -7.70 27.16
CA LEU A 255 -17.97 -6.34 27.47
C LEU A 255 -19.02 -5.81 26.47
N LEU A 256 -18.90 -6.17 25.22
CA LEU A 256 -19.92 -5.84 24.20
C LEU A 256 -21.24 -6.55 24.49
N GLU A 257 -21.20 -7.83 24.84
CA GLU A 257 -22.40 -8.59 25.17
C GLU A 257 -23.08 -8.09 26.46
N GLU A 258 -22.29 -7.76 27.49
CA GLU A 258 -22.80 -7.15 28.73
C GLU A 258 -23.47 -5.78 28.48
N ALA A 259 -22.95 -5.02 27.49
CA ALA A 259 -23.53 -3.75 27.07
C ALA A 259 -24.74 -3.90 26.13
N GLY A 260 -25.17 -5.14 25.82
CA GLY A 260 -26.28 -5.41 24.90
C GLY A 260 -25.95 -5.12 23.44
N LYS A 261 -24.68 -5.10 23.06
CA LYS A 261 -24.22 -4.90 21.68
C LYS A 261 -24.11 -6.23 20.94
N HIS A 262 -25.21 -6.63 20.31
CA HIS A 262 -25.30 -7.91 19.59
C HIS A 262 -24.75 -7.83 18.17
N GLY A 263 -24.54 -9.01 17.55
CA GLY A 263 -24.04 -9.13 16.18
C GLY A 263 -22.52 -9.05 16.09
N VAL A 264 -21.82 -9.34 17.20
CA VAL A 264 -20.36 -9.36 17.25
C VAL A 264 -19.83 -10.68 16.71
N GLU A 265 -18.87 -10.63 15.79
CA GLU A 265 -18.18 -11.81 15.27
C GLU A 265 -16.66 -11.75 15.48
N SER A 266 -16.04 -12.94 15.58
CA SER A 266 -14.60 -13.12 15.65
C SER A 266 -14.17 -14.35 14.82
N ALA A 267 -12.91 -14.48 14.52
CA ALA A 267 -12.33 -15.61 13.77
C ALA A 267 -13.08 -15.88 12.44
N ALA A 268 -13.33 -14.84 11.67
CA ALA A 268 -14.07 -14.89 10.42
C ALA A 268 -13.51 -13.85 9.43
N THR A 269 -13.76 -14.01 8.14
CA THR A 269 -13.51 -13.03 7.06
C THR A 269 -12.04 -12.59 6.87
N TYR A 270 -11.35 -12.20 7.93
CA TYR A 270 -10.00 -11.64 7.89
C TYR A 270 -8.99 -12.70 8.33
N PRO A 271 -8.14 -13.23 7.43
CA PRO A 271 -7.15 -14.25 7.77
C PRO A 271 -5.93 -13.61 8.45
N GLY A 272 -5.27 -14.41 9.29
CA GLY A 272 -4.00 -14.04 9.91
C GLY A 272 -2.79 -14.25 8.98
N GLU A 273 -2.95 -14.09 7.66
CA GLU A 273 -1.91 -14.30 6.67
C GLU A 273 -2.17 -13.45 5.41
N PHE A 274 -1.09 -13.01 4.74
CA PHE A 274 -1.12 -12.29 3.46
C PHE A 274 -2.01 -11.03 3.44
N MET A 275 -1.85 -10.20 4.46
CA MET A 275 -2.53 -8.89 4.56
C MET A 275 -1.47 -7.78 4.69
N PRO A 276 -1.23 -6.94 3.66
CA PRO A 276 -0.23 -5.86 3.73
C PRO A 276 -0.83 -4.59 4.36
N THR A 277 -1.48 -4.76 5.50
CA THR A 277 -2.31 -3.75 6.16
C THR A 277 -1.72 -3.33 7.50
N PHE A 278 -2.07 -2.13 7.97
CA PHE A 278 -1.58 -1.63 9.25
C PHE A 278 -2.01 -2.47 10.45
N ASN A 279 -3.13 -3.17 10.38
CA ASN A 279 -3.55 -4.10 11.44
C ASN A 279 -2.74 -5.40 11.48
N TYR A 280 -2.08 -5.77 10.38
CA TYR A 280 -1.39 -7.07 10.27
C TYR A 280 0.14 -6.95 10.32
N VAL A 281 0.74 -5.98 9.62
CA VAL A 281 2.20 -5.77 9.60
C VAL A 281 2.81 -5.64 11.00
N PRO A 282 2.14 -5.08 12.02
CA PRO A 282 2.61 -5.09 13.39
C PRO A 282 2.90 -6.49 13.94
N CYS A 283 2.16 -7.53 13.51
CA CYS A 283 2.41 -8.92 13.93
C CYS A 283 3.81 -9.40 13.54
N TRP A 284 4.33 -8.94 12.41
CA TRP A 284 5.70 -9.24 12.00
C TRP A 284 6.78 -8.53 12.85
N HIS A 285 6.38 -7.50 13.61
CA HIS A 285 7.22 -6.79 14.58
C HIS A 285 6.96 -7.23 16.04
N ASN A 286 6.34 -8.40 16.25
CA ASN A 286 5.98 -8.94 17.57
C ASN A 286 4.92 -8.13 18.34
N VAL A 287 4.26 -7.20 17.69
CA VAL A 287 3.13 -6.45 18.25
C VAL A 287 1.85 -7.28 18.06
N CYS A 288 0.99 -7.35 19.05
CA CYS A 288 -0.33 -7.96 18.90
C CYS A 288 -1.20 -7.02 18.03
N GLY A 289 -1.09 -7.17 16.71
CA GLY A 289 -1.86 -6.40 15.73
C GLY A 289 -3.29 -6.91 15.64
N MET A 290 -4.28 -6.03 15.69
CA MET A 290 -5.69 -6.37 15.68
C MET A 290 -6.47 -5.43 14.76
N LEU A 291 -7.58 -5.93 14.27
CA LEU A 291 -8.55 -5.22 13.44
C LEU A 291 -9.89 -5.21 14.16
N THR A 292 -10.59 -4.10 14.08
CA THR A 292 -12.04 -4.08 14.34
C THR A 292 -12.77 -3.51 13.15
N GLU A 293 -13.96 -4.08 12.85
CA GLU A 293 -14.80 -3.67 11.73
C GLU A 293 -16.23 -3.45 12.20
N SER A 294 -16.69 -2.21 12.19
CA SER A 294 -18.09 -1.91 12.49
C SER A 294 -18.93 -1.97 11.22
N ALA A 295 -20.14 -2.51 11.30
CA ALA A 295 -21.07 -2.36 10.19
C ALA A 295 -21.33 -0.87 9.93
N SER A 296 -21.19 -0.41 8.70
CA SER A 296 -21.42 0.99 8.33
C SER A 296 -22.89 1.39 8.48
N ALA A 297 -23.13 2.58 9.02
CA ALA A 297 -24.31 3.37 8.66
C ALA A 297 -24.09 4.01 7.26
N LYS A 298 -24.97 4.85 6.77
CA LYS A 298 -24.69 5.66 5.57
C LYS A 298 -23.95 6.94 5.98
N LEU A 299 -22.67 6.83 6.30
CA LEU A 299 -21.91 7.85 7.01
C LEU A 299 -22.60 8.16 8.36
N ALA A 300 -23.17 9.33 8.55
CA ALA A 300 -23.97 9.65 9.74
C ALA A 300 -25.50 9.56 9.52
N THR A 301 -25.94 9.09 8.37
CA THR A 301 -27.37 8.89 8.07
C THR A 301 -27.82 7.53 8.56
N PRO A 302 -28.86 7.44 9.42
CA PRO A 302 -29.35 6.19 9.96
C PRO A 302 -29.87 5.25 8.89
N LEU A 303 -29.71 3.95 9.12
CA LEU A 303 -30.30 2.88 8.32
C LEU A 303 -31.31 2.09 9.15
N TYR A 304 -32.46 1.76 8.56
CA TYR A 304 -33.32 0.73 9.12
C TYR A 304 -33.09 -0.57 8.32
N ILE A 305 -32.68 -1.62 9.02
CA ILE A 305 -32.32 -2.89 8.39
C ILE A 305 -33.29 -3.97 8.88
N HIS A 306 -33.98 -4.58 7.95
CA HIS A 306 -34.86 -5.72 8.26
C HIS A 306 -34.02 -6.99 8.43
N TYR A 307 -34.47 -7.91 9.31
CA TYR A 307 -33.77 -9.17 9.56
C TYR A 307 -33.50 -9.96 8.28
N HIS A 308 -34.42 -10.01 7.32
CA HIS A 308 -34.26 -10.74 6.06
C HIS A 308 -33.20 -10.13 5.12
N GLN A 309 -32.73 -8.93 5.38
CA GLN A 309 -31.62 -8.30 4.65
C GLN A 309 -30.26 -8.70 5.22
N LEU A 310 -30.23 -9.23 6.44
CA LEU A 310 -29.01 -9.68 7.09
C LEU A 310 -28.58 -11.03 6.55
N ARG A 311 -27.31 -11.14 6.25
CA ARG A 311 -26.76 -12.37 5.61
C ARG A 311 -25.34 -12.63 6.10
N GLY A 312 -24.93 -13.87 5.98
CA GLY A 312 -23.55 -14.27 6.13
C GLY A 312 -22.70 -13.89 4.91
N SER A 313 -21.43 -14.20 4.99
CA SER A 313 -20.42 -13.97 3.97
C SER A 313 -19.76 -15.30 3.59
N ARG A 314 -19.54 -15.55 2.30
CA ARG A 314 -18.85 -16.77 1.84
C ARG A 314 -17.43 -16.86 2.40
N ARG A 315 -16.73 -15.74 2.50
CA ARG A 315 -15.38 -15.67 3.04
C ARG A 315 -15.35 -15.79 4.56
N GLY A 316 -16.40 -15.31 5.23
CA GLY A 316 -16.57 -15.38 6.68
C GLY A 316 -17.48 -16.56 7.08
N ARG A 317 -18.64 -16.24 7.62
CA ARG A 317 -19.65 -17.18 8.03
C ARG A 317 -20.78 -17.24 7.00
N PRO A 318 -21.01 -18.37 6.32
CA PRO A 318 -22.02 -18.44 5.27
C PRO A 318 -23.45 -18.18 5.78
N GLU A 319 -23.71 -18.53 7.04
CA GLU A 319 -25.04 -18.42 7.63
C GLU A 319 -25.09 -17.36 8.74
N TYR A 320 -26.08 -16.48 8.68
CA TYR A 320 -26.36 -15.48 9.69
C TYR A 320 -27.21 -16.09 10.80
N ARG A 321 -26.56 -16.86 11.69
CA ARG A 321 -27.20 -17.53 12.83
C ARG A 321 -26.21 -17.72 13.98
N THR A 322 -26.72 -18.04 15.17
CA THR A 322 -25.92 -18.38 16.34
C THR A 322 -24.93 -19.50 16.07
N GLN A 323 -23.65 -19.27 16.31
CA GLN A 323 -22.55 -20.22 16.17
C GLN A 323 -21.33 -19.73 16.95
N MET A 324 -20.30 -20.59 17.12
CA MET A 324 -19.05 -20.18 17.77
C MET A 324 -18.43 -18.99 17.02
N GLY A 325 -17.99 -17.97 17.80
CA GLY A 325 -17.47 -16.71 17.28
C GLY A 325 -18.55 -15.78 16.69
N PHE A 326 -19.85 -16.14 16.80
CA PHE A 326 -20.99 -15.28 16.49
C PHE A 326 -22.21 -15.74 17.34
N PRO A 327 -22.11 -15.64 18.69
CA PRO A 327 -23.09 -16.28 19.59
C PRO A 327 -24.45 -15.59 19.60
N HIS A 328 -24.52 -14.28 19.35
CA HIS A 328 -25.74 -13.51 19.44
C HIS A 328 -25.94 -12.60 18.22
N PRO A 329 -26.56 -13.12 17.13
CA PRO A 329 -26.90 -12.33 15.95
C PRO A 329 -27.82 -11.16 16.26
N TRP A 330 -27.55 -9.99 15.64
CA TRP A 330 -28.46 -8.86 15.73
C TRP A 330 -29.70 -9.09 14.84
N MET A 331 -30.89 -8.78 15.37
CA MET A 331 -32.16 -9.13 14.73
C MET A 331 -32.74 -8.05 13.82
N GLY A 332 -31.96 -7.05 13.47
CA GLY A 332 -32.43 -5.92 12.66
C GLY A 332 -32.94 -4.75 13.50
N GLY A 333 -33.30 -3.67 12.83
CA GLY A 333 -33.75 -2.42 13.45
C GLY A 333 -32.98 -1.20 12.92
N TRP A 334 -33.02 -0.12 13.67
CA TRP A 334 -32.25 1.06 13.37
C TRP A 334 -30.76 0.80 13.64
N TRP A 335 -29.92 1.22 12.67
CA TRP A 335 -28.47 1.21 12.79
C TRP A 335 -27.94 2.62 12.53
N ARG A 336 -27.21 3.15 13.48
CA ARG A 336 -26.80 4.55 13.54
C ARG A 336 -25.30 4.67 13.70
N LEU A 337 -24.73 5.81 13.35
CA LEU A 337 -23.34 6.11 13.67
C LEU A 337 -23.06 6.07 15.18
N ARG A 338 -24.06 6.43 16.02
CA ARG A 338 -23.93 6.31 17.48
C ARG A 338 -23.68 4.85 17.93
N ASP A 339 -24.35 3.87 17.31
CA ASP A 339 -24.13 2.46 17.61
C ASP A 339 -22.69 2.03 17.30
N VAL A 340 -22.14 2.55 16.19
CA VAL A 340 -20.73 2.33 15.79
C VAL A 340 -19.78 2.95 16.80
N VAL A 341 -19.97 4.22 17.18
CA VAL A 341 -19.15 4.93 18.17
C VAL A 341 -19.13 4.18 19.50
N GLU A 342 -20.28 3.73 19.98
CA GLU A 342 -20.38 2.97 21.24
C GLU A 342 -19.66 1.63 21.20
N GLN A 343 -19.82 0.84 20.12
CA GLN A 343 -19.12 -0.44 19.97
C GLN A 343 -17.61 -0.26 19.93
N GLN A 344 -17.13 0.68 19.16
CA GLN A 344 -15.69 0.96 19.04
C GLN A 344 -15.11 1.45 20.37
N LYS A 345 -15.85 2.30 21.10
CA LYS A 345 -15.45 2.77 22.43
C LYS A 345 -15.37 1.63 23.46
N ILE A 346 -16.38 0.74 23.50
CA ILE A 346 -16.35 -0.45 24.36
C ILE A 346 -15.15 -1.35 23.99
N SER A 347 -14.87 -1.52 22.71
CA SER A 347 -13.70 -2.28 22.23
C SER A 347 -12.39 -1.66 22.71
N ALA A 348 -12.26 -0.34 22.64
CA ALA A 348 -11.07 0.38 23.11
C ALA A 348 -10.87 0.20 24.62
N HIS A 349 -11.92 0.37 25.39
CA HIS A 349 -11.90 0.11 26.85
C HIS A 349 -11.56 -1.35 27.15
N GLY A 350 -12.13 -2.31 26.42
CA GLY A 350 -11.83 -3.74 26.57
C GLY A 350 -10.35 -4.04 26.37
N THR A 351 -9.76 -3.50 25.31
CA THR A 351 -8.32 -3.65 25.03
C THR A 351 -7.45 -3.03 26.12
N LEU A 352 -7.77 -1.80 26.53
CA LEU A 352 -7.00 -1.11 27.57
C LEU A 352 -7.14 -1.79 28.94
N LYS A 353 -8.31 -2.30 29.30
CA LYS A 353 -8.52 -3.09 30.51
C LYS A 353 -7.72 -4.40 30.48
N ALA A 354 -7.68 -5.10 29.35
CA ALA A 354 -6.85 -6.29 29.20
C ALA A 354 -5.35 -5.95 29.34
N ALA A 355 -4.89 -4.90 28.68
CA ALA A 355 -3.51 -4.44 28.76
C ALA A 355 -3.12 -4.04 30.19
N ALA A 356 -3.96 -3.33 30.91
CA ALA A 356 -3.72 -2.94 32.30
C ALA A 356 -3.69 -4.15 33.23
N ARG A 357 -4.68 -5.04 33.13
CA ARG A 357 -4.85 -6.20 34.00
C ARG A 357 -3.76 -7.25 33.81
N PHE A 358 -3.34 -7.47 32.59
CA PHE A 358 -2.32 -8.46 32.22
C PHE A 358 -0.97 -7.84 31.87
N ARG A 359 -0.70 -6.64 32.34
CA ARG A 359 0.47 -5.83 32.02
C ARG A 359 1.79 -6.60 32.03
N GLU A 360 2.11 -7.24 33.16
CA GLU A 360 3.39 -7.98 33.29
C GLU A 360 3.49 -9.17 32.34
N LEU A 361 2.38 -9.89 32.11
CA LEU A 361 2.31 -10.98 31.15
C LEU A 361 2.64 -10.47 29.73
N ILE A 362 1.99 -9.38 29.33
CA ILE A 362 2.13 -8.79 27.98
C ILE A 362 3.54 -8.23 27.75
N LEU A 363 4.12 -7.53 28.74
CA LEU A 363 5.48 -7.04 28.71
C LEU A 363 6.49 -8.18 28.62
N ARG A 364 6.30 -9.25 29.42
CA ARG A 364 7.15 -10.44 29.36
C ARG A 364 7.02 -11.16 28.02
N ASN A 365 5.84 -11.22 27.44
CA ASN A 365 5.62 -11.82 26.13
C ASN A 365 6.28 -11.02 25.03
N MET A 366 6.33 -9.69 25.11
CA MET A 366 7.09 -8.87 24.14
C MET A 366 8.57 -9.28 24.13
N TYR A 367 9.18 -9.38 25.32
CA TYR A 367 10.54 -9.89 25.44
C TYR A 367 10.71 -11.30 24.87
N ARG A 368 9.79 -12.23 25.17
CA ARG A 368 9.86 -13.62 24.69
C ARG A 368 9.76 -13.71 23.18
N LYS A 369 8.82 -12.99 22.58
CA LYS A 369 8.64 -12.92 21.13
C LYS A 369 9.91 -12.38 20.45
N ALA A 370 10.46 -11.27 20.95
CA ALA A 370 11.66 -10.66 20.41
C ALA A 370 12.90 -11.57 20.56
N SER A 371 13.11 -12.14 21.74
CA SER A 371 14.22 -13.08 22.01
C SER A 371 14.11 -14.34 21.16
N GLY A 372 12.90 -14.89 21.03
CA GLY A 372 12.63 -16.08 20.20
C GLY A 372 12.94 -15.82 18.74
N ALA A 373 12.51 -14.66 18.18
CA ALA A 373 12.80 -14.26 16.81
C ALA A 373 14.31 -14.15 16.56
N MET A 374 15.06 -13.58 17.51
CA MET A 374 16.53 -13.45 17.42
C MET A 374 17.24 -14.80 17.51
N SER A 375 16.87 -15.67 18.46
CA SER A 375 17.43 -17.02 18.57
C SER A 375 17.17 -17.83 17.31
N LYS A 376 15.94 -17.80 16.81
CA LYS A 376 15.57 -18.48 15.57
C LYS A 376 16.40 -18.00 14.37
N GLY A 377 16.68 -16.69 14.27
CA GLY A 377 17.54 -16.13 13.22
C GLY A 377 19.03 -16.46 13.36
N ALA A 378 19.48 -16.82 14.57
CA ALA A 378 20.83 -17.28 14.83
C ALA A 378 21.03 -18.79 14.62
N GLU A 379 19.97 -19.59 14.73
CA GLU A 379 20.00 -21.04 14.76
C GLU A 379 19.44 -21.70 13.51
N GLU A 380 18.52 -21.01 12.80
CA GLU A 380 17.78 -21.55 11.66
C GLU A 380 17.93 -20.66 10.41
N PRO A 381 18.01 -21.26 9.20
CA PRO A 381 18.01 -20.49 7.97
C PRO A 381 16.67 -19.77 7.72
N PRO A 382 16.67 -18.70 6.94
CA PRO A 382 17.85 -17.99 6.44
C PRO A 382 18.59 -17.26 7.58
N TYR A 383 19.93 -17.23 7.49
CA TYR A 383 20.79 -16.52 8.45
C TYR A 383 20.93 -15.03 8.10
N ALA A 384 20.89 -14.74 6.81
CA ALA A 384 20.98 -13.37 6.31
C ALA A 384 20.48 -13.27 4.85
N PHE A 385 20.31 -12.02 4.42
CA PHE A 385 20.08 -11.67 3.03
C PHE A 385 21.18 -10.72 2.58
N VAL A 386 21.81 -11.00 1.43
CA VAL A 386 22.95 -10.23 0.92
C VAL A 386 22.59 -9.57 -0.40
N ILE A 387 22.86 -8.26 -0.50
CA ILE A 387 22.71 -7.44 -1.70
C ILE A 387 24.10 -6.98 -2.13
N LYS A 388 24.56 -7.40 -3.33
CA LYS A 388 25.83 -6.92 -3.90
C LYS A 388 25.71 -5.45 -4.29
N PRO A 389 26.82 -4.68 -4.27
CA PRO A 389 26.80 -3.28 -4.71
C PRO A 389 26.35 -3.08 -6.16
N GLU A 390 26.67 -4.04 -7.02
CA GLU A 390 26.33 -3.99 -8.44
C GLU A 390 24.90 -4.47 -8.66
N GLN A 391 24.03 -3.54 -9.01
CA GLN A 391 22.64 -3.78 -9.35
C GLN A 391 22.32 -3.20 -10.73
N HIS A 392 21.24 -3.65 -11.37
CA HIS A 392 20.80 -3.11 -12.66
C HIS A 392 20.43 -1.61 -12.51
N ASP A 393 19.58 -1.29 -11.53
CA ASP A 393 19.35 0.07 -11.01
C ASP A 393 19.94 0.14 -9.60
N GLU A 394 21.12 0.76 -9.47
CA GLU A 394 21.82 0.85 -8.18
C GLU A 394 21.01 1.61 -7.13
N LEU A 395 20.22 2.62 -7.51
CA LEU A 395 19.43 3.40 -6.56
C LEU A 395 18.24 2.62 -6.01
N ALA A 396 17.71 1.63 -6.73
CA ALA A 396 16.67 0.75 -6.23
C ALA A 396 17.12 -0.02 -4.98
N ALA A 397 18.37 -0.50 -4.93
CA ALA A 397 18.91 -1.16 -3.74
C ALA A 397 19.01 -0.23 -2.52
N TYR A 398 19.43 1.02 -2.73
CA TYR A 398 19.47 2.03 -1.65
C TYR A 398 18.07 2.35 -1.12
N LYS A 399 17.08 2.48 -2.00
CA LYS A 399 15.68 2.72 -1.64
C LYS A 399 15.11 1.54 -0.86
N LEU A 400 15.36 0.31 -1.32
CA LEU A 400 14.95 -0.92 -0.61
C LEU A 400 15.51 -0.95 0.81
N MET A 401 16.82 -0.73 0.97
CA MET A 401 17.45 -0.72 2.29
C MET A 401 16.92 0.42 3.18
N LYS A 402 16.66 1.60 2.59
CA LYS A 402 16.04 2.69 3.33
C LYS A 402 14.65 2.30 3.83
N THR A 403 13.81 1.69 2.98
CA THR A 403 12.48 1.21 3.38
C THR A 403 12.55 0.24 4.55
N LEU A 404 13.52 -0.69 4.55
CA LEU A 404 13.73 -1.61 5.67
C LEU A 404 14.17 -0.89 6.95
N MET A 405 15.11 0.06 6.84
CA MET A 405 15.62 0.80 8.00
C MET A 405 14.59 1.75 8.60
N ASP A 406 13.72 2.35 7.77
CA ASP A 406 12.67 3.26 8.23
C ASP A 406 11.64 2.57 9.16
N VAL A 407 11.61 1.24 9.17
CA VAL A 407 10.76 0.42 10.05
C VAL A 407 11.57 -0.44 11.05
N GLY A 408 12.80 -0.03 11.34
CA GLY A 408 13.61 -0.60 12.42
C GLY A 408 14.42 -1.85 12.07
N VAL A 409 14.52 -2.24 10.77
CA VAL A 409 15.42 -3.34 10.37
C VAL A 409 16.86 -2.85 10.35
N GLU A 410 17.75 -3.57 11.04
CA GLU A 410 19.19 -3.30 11.00
C GLU A 410 19.78 -3.78 9.68
N VAL A 411 20.47 -2.90 8.97
CA VAL A 411 21.23 -3.18 7.76
C VAL A 411 22.71 -3.02 8.05
N SER A 412 23.52 -4.00 7.71
CA SER A 412 24.97 -3.94 7.83
C SER A 412 25.65 -3.85 6.46
N ARG A 413 26.89 -3.34 6.46
CA ARG A 413 27.73 -3.26 5.27
C ARG A 413 29.05 -3.99 5.48
N SER A 414 29.44 -4.84 4.53
CA SER A 414 30.72 -5.55 4.62
C SER A 414 31.91 -4.60 4.47
N GLN A 415 32.85 -4.70 5.39
CA GLN A 415 34.08 -3.91 5.39
C GLN A 415 35.21 -4.56 4.55
N ARG A 416 35.07 -5.85 4.29
CA ARG A 416 35.98 -6.66 3.47
C ARG A 416 35.16 -7.65 2.64
N GLU A 417 35.80 -8.24 1.65
CA GLU A 417 35.26 -9.41 0.95
C GLU A 417 34.99 -10.54 1.95
N PHE A 418 33.91 -11.28 1.73
CA PHE A 418 33.54 -12.46 2.53
C PHE A 418 32.91 -13.55 1.65
N VAL A 419 32.86 -14.77 2.18
CA VAL A 419 32.23 -15.90 1.48
C VAL A 419 31.07 -16.42 2.32
N ALA A 420 29.91 -16.60 1.70
CA ALA A 420 28.76 -17.26 2.30
C ALA A 420 28.11 -18.18 1.25
N ASP A 421 27.68 -19.38 1.66
CA ASP A 421 27.14 -20.44 0.80
C ASP A 421 27.98 -20.74 -0.45
N GLY A 422 29.30 -20.60 -0.34
CA GLY A 422 30.26 -20.83 -1.44
C GLY A 422 30.33 -19.69 -2.49
N VAL A 423 29.62 -18.60 -2.27
CA VAL A 423 29.63 -17.39 -3.11
C VAL A 423 30.50 -16.31 -2.48
N SER A 424 31.38 -15.68 -3.27
CA SER A 424 32.15 -14.51 -2.84
C SER A 424 31.32 -13.23 -2.99
N TYR A 425 31.37 -12.39 -1.95
CA TYR A 425 30.71 -11.09 -1.88
C TYR A 425 31.75 -10.00 -1.68
N PRO A 426 31.81 -9.00 -2.56
CA PRO A 426 32.82 -7.96 -2.47
C PRO A 426 32.60 -7.05 -1.25
N ARG A 427 33.67 -6.33 -0.87
CA ARG A 427 33.55 -5.22 0.09
C ARG A 427 32.45 -4.26 -0.34
N GLY A 428 31.67 -3.81 0.62
CA GLY A 428 30.56 -2.87 0.37
C GLY A 428 29.21 -3.56 0.11
N SER A 429 29.16 -4.91 0.07
CA SER A 429 27.90 -5.66 0.05
C SER A 429 27.08 -5.36 1.29
N TYR A 430 25.76 -5.19 1.11
CA TYR A 430 24.82 -4.99 2.21
C TYR A 430 24.32 -6.34 2.73
N VAL A 431 24.16 -6.43 4.04
CA VAL A 431 23.74 -7.65 4.72
C VAL A 431 22.63 -7.32 5.69
N VAL A 432 21.48 -7.97 5.54
CA VAL A 432 20.39 -7.96 6.49
C VAL A 432 20.44 -9.29 7.23
N PHE A 433 20.95 -9.30 8.45
CA PHE A 433 20.95 -10.49 9.28
C PHE A 433 19.54 -10.84 9.76
N ALA A 434 19.20 -12.12 9.80
CA ALA A 434 17.88 -12.57 10.24
C ALA A 434 17.74 -12.68 11.76
N ASN A 435 18.83 -12.60 12.54
CA ASN A 435 18.84 -12.64 13.99
C ASN A 435 18.49 -11.30 14.64
N GLN A 436 17.36 -10.73 14.19
CA GLN A 436 16.78 -9.48 14.70
C GLN A 436 15.41 -9.76 15.31
N HIS A 437 14.97 -8.87 16.19
CA HIS A 437 13.64 -8.95 16.82
C HIS A 437 12.50 -9.02 15.78
N CYS A 438 12.63 -8.31 14.65
CA CYS A 438 11.67 -8.29 13.54
C CYS A 438 11.95 -9.34 12.45
N ARG A 439 12.55 -10.51 12.80
CA ARG A 439 12.80 -11.59 11.85
C ARG A 439 11.58 -11.97 11.00
N PRO A 440 10.36 -12.07 11.55
CA PRO A 440 9.18 -12.37 10.73
C PRO A 440 8.98 -11.35 9.60
N TYR A 441 9.19 -10.06 9.84
CA TYR A 441 9.13 -9.01 8.83
C TYR A 441 10.20 -9.20 7.76
N ILE A 442 11.46 -9.41 8.19
CA ILE A 442 12.60 -9.60 7.27
C ILE A 442 12.35 -10.79 6.34
N VAL A 443 11.98 -11.95 6.91
CA VAL A 443 11.77 -13.18 6.14
C VAL A 443 10.55 -13.06 5.23
N SER A 444 9.46 -12.46 5.68
CA SER A 444 8.23 -12.31 4.87
C SER A 444 8.44 -11.42 3.64
N LEU A 445 9.34 -10.45 3.71
CA LEU A 445 9.56 -9.49 2.63
C LEU A 445 10.77 -9.78 1.74
N LEU A 446 11.78 -10.49 2.24
CA LEU A 446 13.01 -10.73 1.49
C LEU A 446 13.12 -12.17 0.96
N LYS A 447 12.51 -13.14 1.63
CA LYS A 447 12.45 -14.51 1.14
C LYS A 447 11.35 -14.67 0.12
N ARG A 448 11.59 -15.49 -0.91
CA ARG A 448 10.53 -15.91 -1.83
C ARG A 448 9.46 -16.69 -1.08
N THR A 449 8.24 -16.28 -1.23
CA THR A 449 7.09 -16.86 -0.52
C THR A 449 6.18 -17.58 -1.51
N PHE A 450 5.78 -18.80 -1.16
CA PHE A 450 4.82 -19.59 -1.91
C PHE A 450 3.57 -19.76 -1.06
N TYR A 451 2.40 -19.42 -1.63
CA TYR A 451 1.15 -19.52 -0.91
C TYR A 451 0.80 -20.98 -0.60
N HIS A 452 0.34 -21.25 0.62
CA HIS A 452 0.04 -22.61 1.06
C HIS A 452 -1.21 -23.17 0.39
N LEU A 453 -1.05 -24.16 -0.49
CA LEU A 453 -2.13 -24.91 -1.09
C LEU A 453 -2.56 -26.05 -0.15
N GLY A 454 -3.48 -25.78 0.76
CA GLY A 454 -3.94 -26.72 1.78
C GLY A 454 -5.45 -26.66 2.02
N ALA A 455 -5.87 -27.11 3.19
CA ALA A 455 -7.28 -27.16 3.58
C ALA A 455 -7.97 -25.77 3.57
N PHE A 456 -7.22 -24.69 3.76
CA PHE A 456 -7.76 -23.33 3.79
C PHE A 456 -7.73 -22.63 2.43
N SER A 457 -7.14 -23.23 1.40
CA SER A 457 -7.04 -22.63 0.07
C SER A 457 -8.19 -23.00 -0.89
N LYS A 458 -9.17 -23.76 -0.43
CA LYS A 458 -10.33 -24.16 -1.23
C LYS A 458 -11.62 -24.15 -0.42
N TYR A 459 -12.69 -23.66 -1.03
CA TYR A 459 -14.04 -23.85 -0.52
C TYR A 459 -14.49 -25.30 -0.69
N PRO A 460 -15.58 -25.74 0.01
CA PRO A 460 -16.12 -27.09 -0.16
C PRO A 460 -16.51 -27.46 -1.59
N ASP A 461 -16.85 -26.49 -2.43
CA ASP A 461 -17.16 -26.66 -3.85
C ASP A 461 -15.91 -26.73 -4.75
N GLY A 462 -14.72 -26.72 -4.18
CA GLY A 462 -13.44 -26.79 -4.90
C GLY A 462 -12.94 -25.45 -5.45
N THR A 463 -13.72 -24.37 -5.35
CA THR A 463 -13.25 -23.05 -5.80
C THR A 463 -12.13 -22.53 -4.90
N PRO A 464 -11.12 -21.83 -5.45
CA PRO A 464 -10.01 -21.31 -4.67
C PRO A 464 -10.44 -20.25 -3.64
N VAL A 465 -9.86 -20.34 -2.44
CA VAL A 465 -9.85 -19.26 -1.47
C VAL A 465 -8.55 -18.50 -1.69
N VAL A 466 -8.64 -17.39 -2.42
CA VAL A 466 -7.48 -16.55 -2.70
C VAL A 466 -7.07 -15.73 -1.46
N PRO A 467 -5.79 -15.31 -1.34
CA PRO A 467 -5.36 -14.43 -0.26
C PRO A 467 -6.20 -13.14 -0.20
N TYR A 468 -6.10 -12.43 0.92
CA TYR A 468 -6.85 -11.19 1.10
C TYR A 468 -6.44 -10.11 0.08
N ASP A 469 -5.14 -10.04 -0.27
CA ASP A 469 -4.62 -9.10 -1.24
C ASP A 469 -3.73 -9.77 -2.29
N LEU A 470 -2.44 -9.94 -2.03
CA LEU A 470 -1.47 -10.62 -2.89
C LEU A 470 -1.01 -11.93 -2.26
N SER A 471 -0.53 -12.86 -3.09
CA SER A 471 0.03 -14.12 -2.59
C SER A 471 1.53 -14.06 -2.30
N THR A 472 2.17 -12.91 -2.52
CA THR A 472 3.56 -12.64 -2.15
C THR A 472 3.80 -11.15 -1.96
N TYR A 473 4.82 -10.83 -1.15
CA TYR A 473 5.29 -9.46 -0.91
C TYR A 473 6.82 -9.38 -1.02
N THR A 474 7.45 -10.15 -1.90
CA THR A 474 8.91 -10.16 -2.08
C THR A 474 9.38 -8.84 -2.66
N ILE A 475 9.66 -7.86 -1.78
CA ILE A 475 9.94 -6.46 -2.16
C ILE A 475 11.24 -6.30 -2.96
N ALA A 476 12.20 -7.22 -2.84
CA ALA A 476 13.41 -7.21 -3.66
C ALA A 476 13.08 -7.46 -5.14
N GLU A 477 12.17 -8.41 -5.44
CA GLU A 477 11.70 -8.70 -6.80
C GLU A 477 10.93 -7.52 -7.37
N PHE A 478 10.04 -6.90 -6.57
CA PHE A 478 9.32 -5.69 -6.98
C PHE A 478 10.27 -4.55 -7.33
N SER A 479 11.32 -4.39 -6.56
CA SER A 479 12.34 -3.34 -6.78
C SER A 479 13.32 -3.65 -7.92
N GLY A 480 13.36 -4.90 -8.42
CA GLY A 480 14.36 -5.36 -9.38
C GLY A 480 15.76 -5.49 -8.77
N VAL A 481 15.83 -5.71 -7.47
CA VAL A 481 17.09 -5.88 -6.72
C VAL A 481 17.45 -7.35 -6.61
N ARG A 482 18.64 -7.69 -7.08
CA ARG A 482 19.19 -9.04 -6.90
C ARG A 482 19.64 -9.23 -5.46
N LEU A 483 18.99 -10.16 -4.78
CA LEU A 483 19.20 -10.49 -3.39
C LEU A 483 19.56 -11.97 -3.28
N HIS A 484 20.49 -12.29 -2.38
CA HIS A 484 20.94 -13.67 -2.10
C HIS A 484 20.50 -14.06 -0.68
N GLU A 485 19.72 -15.09 -0.57
CA GLU A 485 19.38 -15.75 0.70
C GLU A 485 20.57 -16.62 1.17
N ILE A 486 20.94 -16.52 2.43
CA ILE A 486 22.09 -17.27 3.01
C ILE A 486 21.56 -18.36 3.95
N GLU A 487 21.82 -19.60 3.56
CA GLU A 487 21.30 -20.80 4.20
C GLU A 487 22.23 -21.38 5.28
N LYS A 488 23.48 -20.91 5.37
CA LYS A 488 24.48 -21.41 6.33
C LYS A 488 25.12 -20.27 7.11
N PRO A 489 25.52 -20.51 8.37
CA PRO A 489 26.32 -19.56 9.12
C PRO A 489 27.62 -19.20 8.38
N PHE A 490 27.99 -17.94 8.46
CA PHE A 490 29.18 -17.40 7.81
C PHE A 490 29.86 -16.35 8.69
N ASP A 491 31.13 -16.10 8.43
CA ASP A 491 31.93 -15.10 9.14
C ASP A 491 32.28 -13.94 8.21
N GLY A 492 32.51 -12.78 8.81
CA GLY A 492 32.90 -11.58 8.08
C GLY A 492 33.10 -10.36 8.98
N SER A 493 33.51 -9.27 8.37
CA SER A 493 33.64 -7.98 9.07
C SER A 493 32.53 -7.05 8.57
N PHE A 494 31.58 -6.73 9.45
CA PHE A 494 30.38 -5.98 9.12
C PHE A 494 30.25 -4.75 10.02
N GLU A 495 29.76 -3.67 9.46
CA GLU A 495 29.40 -2.45 10.15
C GLU A 495 27.89 -2.24 10.06
N THR A 496 27.20 -2.20 11.19
CA THR A 496 25.79 -1.86 11.24
C THR A 496 25.61 -0.37 10.91
N LEU A 497 24.76 -0.08 9.94
CA LEU A 497 24.53 1.27 9.46
C LEU A 497 23.52 1.98 10.33
N THR A 498 23.75 3.26 10.60
CA THR A 498 22.78 4.14 11.27
C THR A 498 21.86 4.86 10.28
N SER A 499 22.25 4.93 9.01
CA SER A 499 21.45 5.50 7.92
C SER A 499 21.98 5.04 6.56
N ILE A 500 21.11 4.97 5.56
CA ILE A 500 21.52 4.77 4.17
C ILE A 500 21.97 6.09 3.55
N ARG A 501 23.22 6.12 3.10
CA ARG A 501 23.76 7.26 2.35
C ARG A 501 23.75 6.92 0.88
N PHE A 502 22.87 7.61 0.15
CA PHE A 502 22.84 7.50 -1.31
C PHE A 502 24.18 7.93 -1.93
N PRO A 503 24.57 7.36 -3.07
CA PRO A 503 25.79 7.75 -3.74
C PRO A 503 25.76 9.24 -4.08
N ARG A 504 26.94 9.88 -4.05
CA ARG A 504 27.06 11.23 -4.58
C ARG A 504 27.14 11.13 -6.09
N GLY A 505 26.14 11.67 -6.78
CA GLY A 505 26.22 11.82 -8.22
C GLY A 505 27.37 12.78 -8.59
N SER A 506 27.84 12.66 -9.80
CA SER A 506 28.94 13.46 -10.35
C SER A 506 28.63 13.99 -11.75
N VAL A 507 29.29 15.05 -12.14
CA VAL A 507 29.25 15.57 -13.52
C VAL A 507 30.69 15.67 -14.01
N GLU A 508 31.00 14.99 -15.11
CA GLU A 508 32.33 15.05 -15.65
C GLU A 508 32.60 16.41 -16.33
N GLU A 509 33.64 17.12 -15.85
CA GLU A 509 33.95 18.49 -16.23
C GLU A 509 34.54 18.58 -17.65
N THR A 510 35.26 17.54 -18.10
CA THR A 510 35.98 17.49 -19.39
C THR A 510 35.09 17.15 -20.58
N ALA A 511 33.79 17.10 -20.42
CA ALA A 511 32.83 16.78 -21.46
C ALA A 511 32.85 17.79 -22.62
N ALA A 512 33.57 17.48 -23.69
CA ALA A 512 33.67 18.34 -24.87
C ALA A 512 32.39 18.33 -25.71
N ASN A 513 31.73 17.16 -25.83
CA ASN A 513 30.60 16.94 -26.72
C ASN A 513 29.24 16.93 -25.99
N GLY A 514 29.24 16.94 -24.65
CA GLY A 514 28.06 16.80 -23.81
C GLY A 514 28.17 15.57 -22.91
N TRP A 515 27.03 15.16 -22.33
CA TRP A 515 27.00 14.15 -21.30
C TRP A 515 26.06 12.99 -21.61
N LEU A 516 26.41 11.81 -21.10
CA LEU A 516 25.59 10.61 -21.10
C LEU A 516 25.02 10.39 -19.68
N LEU A 517 23.77 9.95 -19.63
CA LEU A 517 23.09 9.52 -18.41
C LEU A 517 22.53 8.12 -18.63
N ASP A 518 22.78 7.21 -17.69
CA ASP A 518 22.36 5.81 -17.78
C ASP A 518 20.84 5.67 -17.77
N GLY A 519 20.28 5.04 -18.80
CA GLY A 519 18.84 4.79 -18.93
C GLY A 519 18.31 3.66 -18.05
N ARG A 520 19.19 2.93 -17.35
CA ARG A 520 18.80 1.86 -16.40
C ARG A 520 18.30 2.41 -15.08
N VAL A 521 18.70 3.63 -14.70
CA VAL A 521 18.38 4.25 -13.43
C VAL A 521 17.07 5.03 -13.53
N ASN A 522 16.06 4.66 -12.72
CA ASN A 522 14.74 5.31 -12.72
C ASN A 522 14.82 6.81 -12.44
N ASP A 523 15.67 7.22 -11.48
CA ASP A 523 15.81 8.63 -11.08
C ASP A 523 16.40 9.51 -12.19
N GLY A 524 17.01 8.90 -13.19
CA GLY A 524 17.44 9.58 -14.42
C GLY A 524 16.28 10.22 -15.18
N PHE A 525 15.09 9.62 -15.14
CA PHE A 525 13.89 10.19 -15.78
C PHE A 525 13.40 11.47 -15.09
N GLU A 526 13.52 11.59 -13.75
CA GLU A 526 13.26 12.86 -13.07
C GLU A 526 14.18 13.96 -13.58
N ALA A 527 15.48 13.67 -13.70
CA ALA A 527 16.45 14.64 -14.19
C ALA A 527 16.14 15.04 -15.63
N VAL A 528 15.87 14.10 -16.52
CA VAL A 528 15.49 14.34 -17.92
C VAL A 528 14.24 15.22 -18.00
N ASN A 529 13.19 14.89 -17.25
CA ASN A 529 11.95 15.68 -17.26
C ASN A 529 12.17 17.11 -16.77
N ARG A 530 13.06 17.32 -15.80
CA ARG A 530 13.44 18.67 -15.32
C ARG A 530 14.23 19.45 -16.37
N LEU A 531 15.13 18.80 -17.11
CA LEU A 531 15.86 19.40 -18.22
C LEU A 531 14.92 19.80 -19.35
N LEU A 532 14.04 18.88 -19.78
CA LEU A 532 13.04 19.15 -20.83
C LEU A 532 12.10 20.30 -20.47
N ARG A 533 11.70 20.41 -19.19
CA ARG A 533 10.88 21.53 -18.70
C ARG A 533 11.58 22.88 -18.77
N LYS A 534 12.91 22.90 -18.74
CA LYS A 534 13.74 24.09 -18.91
C LYS A 534 14.10 24.36 -20.37
N GLY A 535 13.61 23.56 -21.30
CA GLY A 535 13.88 23.70 -22.73
C GLY A 535 15.26 23.17 -23.14
N VAL A 536 15.94 22.40 -22.28
CA VAL A 536 17.21 21.76 -22.59
C VAL A 536 16.96 20.62 -23.57
N THR A 537 17.74 20.54 -24.63
CA THR A 537 17.71 19.43 -25.59
C THR A 537 18.28 18.18 -24.94
N VAL A 538 17.50 17.10 -24.98
CA VAL A 538 17.90 15.77 -24.52
C VAL A 538 17.63 14.78 -25.66
N HIS A 539 18.50 13.81 -25.82
CA HIS A 539 18.39 12.74 -26.81
C HIS A 539 18.36 11.38 -26.13
N ARG A 540 17.82 10.36 -26.81
CA ARG A 540 17.96 8.94 -26.46
C ARG A 540 18.96 8.31 -27.43
N LEU A 541 19.86 7.50 -26.88
CA LEU A 541 20.77 6.67 -27.69
C LEU A 541 19.97 5.63 -28.47
N THR A 542 20.23 5.54 -29.77
CA THR A 542 19.66 4.50 -30.65
C THR A 542 20.61 3.31 -30.84
N GLU A 543 21.88 3.48 -30.46
CA GLU A 543 22.92 2.43 -30.36
C GLU A 543 23.70 2.65 -29.07
N ALA A 544 24.30 1.58 -28.54
CA ALA A 544 25.16 1.66 -27.35
C ALA A 544 26.37 2.57 -27.59
N ALA A 545 26.79 3.31 -26.58
CA ALA A 545 27.98 4.18 -26.61
C ALA A 545 29.00 3.73 -25.56
N SER A 546 30.25 3.54 -25.95
CA SER A 546 31.37 3.20 -25.06
C SER A 546 32.09 4.45 -24.59
N THR A 547 32.39 4.52 -23.28
CA THR A 547 33.18 5.57 -22.63
C THR A 547 34.24 4.93 -21.74
N GLU A 548 35.12 5.72 -21.16
CA GLU A 548 36.06 5.23 -20.14
C GLU A 548 35.34 4.69 -18.88
N ALA A 549 34.17 5.24 -18.57
CA ALA A 549 33.36 4.82 -17.43
C ALA A 549 32.56 3.54 -17.68
N GLY A 550 32.49 3.04 -18.92
CA GLY A 550 31.77 1.83 -19.30
C GLY A 550 30.90 2.02 -20.54
N VAL A 551 29.98 1.06 -20.74
CA VAL A 551 29.07 1.04 -21.90
C VAL A 551 27.69 1.56 -21.46
N PHE A 552 27.23 2.60 -22.16
CA PHE A 552 25.85 3.10 -22.05
C PHE A 552 24.98 2.41 -23.09
N SER A 553 24.02 1.64 -22.64
CA SER A 553 23.13 0.86 -23.51
C SER A 553 22.21 1.75 -24.35
N THR A 554 21.68 1.18 -25.43
CA THR A 554 20.56 1.77 -26.17
C THR A 554 19.47 2.23 -25.23
N GLY A 555 18.90 3.43 -25.46
CA GLY A 555 17.92 4.03 -24.56
C GLY A 555 18.51 4.87 -23.42
N SER A 556 19.83 4.89 -23.19
CA SER A 556 20.46 5.88 -22.33
C SER A 556 20.29 7.30 -22.91
N PHE A 557 20.45 8.31 -22.06
CA PHE A 557 20.22 9.69 -22.47
C PHE A 557 21.53 10.38 -22.83
N TYR A 558 21.48 11.21 -23.88
CA TYR A 558 22.55 12.09 -24.30
C TYR A 558 22.09 13.55 -24.18
N ILE A 559 22.86 14.35 -23.48
CA ILE A 559 22.59 15.77 -23.27
C ILE A 559 23.74 16.53 -24.01
N PRO A 560 23.45 17.16 -25.16
CA PRO A 560 24.46 17.95 -25.89
C PRO A 560 24.97 19.11 -25.03
N LYS A 561 26.26 19.45 -25.20
CA LYS A 561 26.87 20.56 -24.48
C LYS A 561 26.17 21.89 -24.83
N ALA A 562 25.82 22.66 -23.78
CA ALA A 562 25.28 23.99 -23.95
C ALA A 562 25.84 24.91 -22.86
N GLU A 563 25.86 26.22 -23.13
CA GLU A 563 26.36 27.22 -22.18
C GLU A 563 25.52 27.21 -20.90
N GLY A 564 26.18 27.25 -19.73
CA GLY A 564 25.52 27.27 -18.41
C GLY A 564 24.89 25.94 -17.96
N LEU A 565 24.90 24.91 -18.80
CA LEU A 565 24.22 23.63 -18.50
C LEU A 565 24.91 22.82 -17.40
N GLN A 566 26.23 22.87 -17.30
CA GLN A 566 27.00 22.10 -16.32
C GLN A 566 26.51 22.34 -14.87
N GLY A 567 26.35 23.60 -14.46
CA GLY A 567 25.85 23.93 -13.13
C GLY A 567 24.42 23.43 -12.85
N GLU A 568 23.60 23.25 -13.89
CA GLU A 568 22.28 22.63 -13.75
C GLU A 568 22.38 21.10 -13.59
N LEU A 569 23.27 20.47 -14.35
CA LEU A 569 23.54 19.03 -14.20
C LEU A 569 24.11 18.69 -12.82
N GLU A 570 24.97 19.55 -12.26
CA GLU A 570 25.49 19.39 -10.90
C GLU A 570 24.38 19.43 -9.83
N LYS A 571 23.40 20.33 -10.00
CA LYS A 571 22.21 20.35 -9.11
C LYS A 571 21.38 19.07 -9.24
N LEU A 572 21.15 18.61 -10.43
CA LEU A 572 20.40 17.39 -10.71
C LEU A 572 21.13 16.14 -10.22
N SER A 573 22.45 16.08 -10.44
CA SER A 573 23.32 15.01 -9.95
C SER A 573 23.22 14.85 -8.42
N LYS A 574 23.30 15.95 -7.67
CA LYS A 574 23.13 15.94 -6.21
C LYS A 574 21.72 15.57 -5.78
N ARG A 575 20.69 16.05 -6.51
CA ARG A 575 19.29 15.85 -6.17
C ARG A 575 18.82 14.42 -6.43
N CYS A 576 19.19 13.88 -7.60
CA CYS A 576 18.73 12.58 -8.08
C CYS A 576 19.75 11.46 -7.84
N HIS A 577 20.89 11.76 -7.22
CA HIS A 577 21.99 10.82 -6.95
C HIS A 577 22.54 10.11 -8.18
N ILE A 578 22.52 10.76 -9.34
CA ILE A 578 22.93 10.22 -10.64
C ILE A 578 24.19 10.89 -11.14
N SER A 579 24.94 10.19 -12.00
CA SER A 579 26.18 10.71 -12.61
C SER A 579 26.00 10.97 -14.10
N PHE A 580 26.58 12.07 -14.57
CA PHE A 580 26.65 12.48 -15.96
C PHE A 580 28.10 12.30 -16.46
N GLN A 581 28.31 11.36 -17.36
CA GLN A 581 29.62 11.01 -17.92
C GLN A 581 29.85 11.71 -19.25
N ALA A 582 31.10 11.97 -19.60
CA ALA A 582 31.42 12.62 -20.87
C ALA A 582 30.99 11.75 -22.07
N ALA A 583 30.30 12.36 -23.02
CA ALA A 583 29.91 11.71 -24.25
C ALA A 583 31.10 11.62 -25.23
N PRO A 584 31.24 10.51 -25.96
CA PRO A 584 32.23 10.40 -27.03
C PRO A 584 31.95 11.38 -28.17
N ALA A 585 32.89 11.53 -29.07
CA ALA A 585 32.81 12.50 -30.19
C ALA A 585 31.59 12.27 -31.11
N ALA A 586 31.16 11.04 -31.26
CA ALA A 586 29.98 10.70 -32.04
C ALA A 586 29.07 9.75 -31.26
N VAL A 587 27.78 10.14 -31.13
CA VAL A 587 26.73 9.31 -30.56
C VAL A 587 25.57 9.22 -31.55
N LYS A 588 25.06 8.01 -31.79
CA LYS A 588 23.82 7.83 -32.53
C LYS A 588 22.65 7.98 -31.58
N SER A 589 21.84 9.01 -31.83
CA SER A 589 20.76 9.38 -30.93
C SER A 589 19.62 10.07 -31.64
N ARG A 590 18.43 10.08 -31.01
CA ARG A 590 17.27 10.84 -31.47
C ARG A 590 16.81 11.81 -30.39
N PRO A 591 16.26 12.99 -30.76
CA PRO A 591 15.76 13.93 -29.77
C PRO A 591 14.57 13.35 -29.02
N VAL A 592 14.48 13.70 -27.72
CA VAL A 592 13.36 13.36 -26.84
C VAL A 592 12.41 14.55 -26.74
N LYS A 593 11.11 14.28 -26.79
CA LYS A 593 10.05 15.27 -26.54
C LYS A 593 9.31 14.94 -25.27
N MET A 594 8.96 15.95 -24.50
CA MET A 594 7.97 15.82 -23.46
C MET A 594 6.58 15.72 -24.11
N LEU A 595 5.97 14.54 -24.01
CA LEU A 595 4.66 14.31 -24.61
C LEU A 595 3.56 14.96 -23.78
N ARG A 596 2.45 15.34 -24.44
CA ARG A 596 1.25 15.83 -23.81
C ARG A 596 0.42 14.63 -23.35
N VAL A 597 0.37 14.38 -22.04
CA VAL A 597 -0.25 13.20 -21.47
C VAL A 597 -1.63 13.55 -20.91
N GLY A 598 -2.66 12.82 -21.32
CA GLY A 598 -3.95 12.76 -20.69
C GLY A 598 -4.06 11.52 -19.81
N MET A 599 -4.64 11.66 -18.62
CA MET A 599 -4.88 10.53 -17.72
C MET A 599 -6.38 10.44 -17.44
N TYR A 600 -7.00 9.35 -17.83
CA TYR A 600 -8.41 9.12 -17.60
C TYR A 600 -8.70 8.89 -16.12
N GLN A 601 -9.66 9.63 -15.61
CA GLN A 601 -10.22 9.49 -14.27
C GLN A 601 -11.73 9.36 -14.35
N ARG A 602 -12.29 8.42 -13.63
CA ARG A 602 -13.73 8.26 -13.51
C ARG A 602 -14.24 8.63 -12.12
N TYR A 603 -15.52 8.88 -12.03
CA TYR A 603 -16.22 8.92 -10.76
C TYR A 603 -16.43 7.49 -10.18
N TRP A 604 -17.58 7.17 -9.61
CA TRP A 604 -17.87 5.84 -9.01
C TRP A 604 -16.90 5.45 -7.90
N GLY A 605 -16.59 6.40 -6.98
CA GLY A 605 -15.63 6.20 -5.90
C GLY A 605 -14.15 6.34 -6.30
N GLY A 606 -13.90 6.74 -7.56
CA GLY A 606 -12.57 6.91 -8.11
C GLY A 606 -11.90 5.59 -8.52
N ASN A 607 -10.66 5.68 -8.97
CA ASN A 607 -9.81 4.56 -9.37
C ASN A 607 -8.46 4.67 -8.67
N ALA A 608 -8.13 3.72 -7.78
CA ALA A 608 -6.87 3.73 -7.04
C ALA A 608 -5.65 3.59 -7.97
N ASP A 609 -5.77 2.82 -9.07
CA ASP A 609 -4.68 2.69 -10.04
C ASP A 609 -4.38 4.02 -10.76
N GLU A 610 -5.40 4.82 -11.03
CA GLU A 610 -5.24 6.21 -11.52
C GLU A 610 -4.48 7.06 -10.49
N GLY A 611 -4.89 6.99 -9.23
CA GLY A 611 -4.28 7.79 -8.17
C GLY A 611 -2.81 7.43 -7.93
N TRP A 612 -2.47 6.15 -7.91
CA TRP A 612 -1.09 5.69 -7.82
C TRP A 612 -0.25 6.07 -9.07
N THR A 613 -0.87 6.03 -10.25
CA THR A 613 -0.20 6.50 -11.48
C THR A 613 0.10 8.00 -11.37
N ARG A 614 -0.85 8.80 -10.88
CA ARG A 614 -0.66 10.23 -10.59
C ARG A 614 0.50 10.47 -9.65
N PHE A 615 0.54 9.74 -8.53
CA PHE A 615 1.63 9.79 -7.58
C PHE A 615 2.98 9.56 -8.25
N LEU A 616 3.11 8.47 -9.03
CA LEU A 616 4.35 8.14 -9.72
C LEU A 616 4.76 9.21 -10.73
N LEU A 617 3.83 9.69 -11.56
CA LEU A 617 4.12 10.73 -12.54
C LEU A 617 4.58 12.04 -11.87
N GLU A 618 3.99 12.41 -10.74
CA GLU A 618 4.39 13.60 -9.98
C GLU A 618 5.78 13.43 -9.35
N GLN A 619 6.11 12.23 -8.82
CA GLN A 619 7.44 11.92 -8.28
C GLN A 619 8.53 12.11 -9.35
N TYR A 620 8.34 11.53 -10.53
CA TYR A 620 9.30 11.59 -11.64
C TYR A 620 9.13 12.81 -12.56
N LYS A 621 8.28 13.78 -12.17
CA LYS A 621 8.11 15.07 -12.84
C LYS A 621 7.58 14.96 -14.27
N PHE A 622 6.82 13.94 -14.60
CA PHE A 622 6.02 13.91 -15.82
C PHE A 622 4.88 14.93 -15.72
N ARG A 623 4.51 15.55 -16.86
CA ARG A 623 3.34 16.41 -16.95
C ARG A 623 2.16 15.59 -17.45
N TYR A 624 1.03 15.73 -16.82
CA TYR A 624 -0.21 15.11 -17.27
C TYR A 624 -1.38 16.06 -17.03
N LYS A 625 -2.51 15.76 -17.66
CA LYS A 625 -3.78 16.40 -17.41
C LYS A 625 -4.82 15.32 -17.16
N THR A 626 -5.61 15.46 -16.10
CA THR A 626 -6.74 14.58 -15.84
C THR A 626 -7.82 14.78 -16.92
N LEU A 627 -8.35 13.67 -17.42
CA LEU A 627 -9.44 13.59 -18.37
C LEU A 627 -10.63 12.91 -17.71
N MET A 628 -11.73 13.62 -17.58
CA MET A 628 -13.02 13.06 -17.19
C MET A 628 -13.79 12.59 -18.45
N ASP A 629 -14.84 11.80 -18.25
CA ASP A 629 -15.68 11.27 -19.34
C ASP A 629 -16.09 12.34 -20.37
N LYS A 630 -16.55 13.49 -19.88
CA LYS A 630 -16.95 14.62 -20.74
C LYS A 630 -15.81 15.21 -21.57
N ASP A 631 -14.58 15.14 -21.07
CA ASP A 631 -13.40 15.62 -21.82
C ASP A 631 -13.09 14.67 -22.98
N ILE A 632 -13.28 13.37 -22.79
CA ILE A 632 -13.14 12.36 -23.82
C ILE A 632 -14.26 12.52 -24.87
N GLN A 633 -15.52 12.59 -24.44
CA GLN A 633 -16.70 12.72 -25.30
C GLN A 633 -16.65 13.99 -26.19
N ARG A 634 -16.11 15.11 -25.69
CA ARG A 634 -15.91 16.33 -26.49
C ARG A 634 -15.00 16.12 -27.71
N GLY A 635 -14.17 15.09 -27.71
CA GLY A 635 -13.27 14.78 -28.79
C GLY A 635 -12.09 15.76 -28.98
N ARG A 636 -11.55 15.84 -30.17
CA ARG A 636 -10.35 16.64 -30.52
C ARG A 636 -9.13 16.25 -29.68
N LEU A 637 -9.06 14.99 -29.28
CA LEU A 637 -8.05 14.49 -28.35
C LEU A 637 -6.65 14.59 -28.94
N ALA A 638 -6.44 14.23 -30.21
CA ALA A 638 -5.14 14.30 -30.89
C ALA A 638 -4.59 15.74 -31.00
N LYS A 639 -5.45 16.76 -30.97
CA LYS A 639 -5.00 18.16 -30.93
C LYS A 639 -4.34 18.51 -29.60
N ASN A 640 -4.78 17.88 -28.50
CA ASN A 640 -4.40 18.26 -27.15
C ASN A 640 -3.42 17.28 -26.50
N TYR A 641 -3.43 16.01 -26.91
CA TYR A 641 -2.69 14.92 -26.30
C TYR A 641 -1.91 14.12 -27.34
N ASP A 642 -0.76 13.63 -26.94
CA ASP A 642 0.07 12.70 -27.70
C ASP A 642 -0.12 11.27 -27.12
N VAL A 643 -0.33 11.18 -25.80
CA VAL A 643 -0.58 9.94 -25.06
C VAL A 643 -1.81 10.09 -24.18
N ILE A 644 -2.68 9.08 -24.15
CA ILE A 644 -3.75 8.93 -23.15
C ILE A 644 -3.50 7.63 -22.40
N ILE A 645 -3.57 7.72 -21.06
CA ILE A 645 -3.46 6.58 -20.17
C ILE A 645 -4.86 6.19 -19.70
N LEU A 646 -5.24 4.92 -19.89
CA LEU A 646 -6.35 4.28 -19.23
C LEU A 646 -5.78 3.41 -18.09
N PRO A 647 -5.87 3.85 -16.83
CA PRO A 647 -5.49 3.04 -15.67
C PRO A 647 -6.30 1.74 -15.63
N SER A 648 -5.83 0.75 -14.90
CA SER A 648 -6.52 -0.54 -14.79
C SER A 648 -7.93 -0.36 -14.23
N ASP A 649 -8.92 -0.74 -15.03
CA ASP A 649 -10.33 -0.68 -14.67
C ASP A 649 -11.17 -1.62 -15.54
N ALA A 650 -12.32 -2.07 -15.02
CA ALA A 650 -13.22 -2.92 -15.77
C ALA A 650 -13.90 -2.17 -16.92
N THR A 651 -14.20 -2.89 -18.00
CA THR A 651 -14.89 -2.32 -19.17
C THR A 651 -16.20 -1.65 -18.80
N GLU A 652 -16.99 -2.27 -17.90
CA GLU A 652 -18.28 -1.77 -17.44
C GLU A 652 -18.15 -0.40 -16.72
N LEU A 653 -17.09 -0.25 -15.93
CA LEU A 653 -16.81 1.02 -15.21
C LEU A 653 -16.32 2.12 -16.16
N ILE A 654 -15.50 1.79 -17.16
CA ILE A 654 -15.05 2.74 -18.17
C ILE A 654 -16.23 3.17 -19.05
N MET A 655 -17.07 2.23 -19.46
CA MET A 655 -18.26 2.51 -20.28
C MET A 655 -19.34 3.25 -19.52
N GLY A 656 -19.48 3.02 -18.21
CA GLY A 656 -20.56 3.55 -17.37
C GLY A 656 -21.89 2.80 -17.56
N ASP A 657 -21.83 1.57 -18.04
CA ASP A 657 -22.98 0.69 -18.24
C ASP A 657 -22.82 -0.63 -17.48
N LYS A 658 -23.91 -1.35 -17.21
CA LYS A 658 -23.92 -2.63 -16.51
C LYS A 658 -23.16 -2.67 -15.18
N ILE A 659 -23.08 -1.55 -14.50
CA ILE A 659 -22.29 -1.39 -13.27
C ILE A 659 -22.86 -2.25 -12.15
N GLU A 660 -24.19 -2.37 -12.04
CA GLU A 660 -24.85 -3.22 -11.05
C GLU A 660 -24.49 -4.69 -11.27
N GLU A 661 -24.59 -5.18 -12.50
CA GLU A 661 -24.21 -6.56 -12.86
C GLU A 661 -22.74 -6.85 -12.53
N TYR A 662 -21.87 -5.88 -12.81
CA TYR A 662 -20.45 -5.98 -12.49
C TYR A 662 -20.21 -6.12 -10.98
N TYR A 663 -20.83 -5.25 -10.16
CA TYR A 663 -20.67 -5.32 -8.71
C TYR A 663 -21.36 -6.55 -8.09
N GLU A 664 -22.49 -7.00 -8.61
CA GLU A 664 -23.12 -8.26 -8.20
C GLU A 664 -22.18 -9.45 -8.42
N LYS A 665 -21.53 -9.50 -9.57
CA LYS A 665 -20.57 -10.58 -9.90
C LYS A 665 -19.37 -10.58 -8.96
N ILE A 666 -18.83 -9.41 -8.58
CA ILE A 666 -17.61 -9.33 -7.75
C ILE A 666 -17.93 -9.51 -6.26
N ARG A 667 -18.99 -8.90 -5.77
CA ARG A 667 -19.31 -8.85 -4.34
C ARG A 667 -20.32 -9.90 -3.90
N GLY A 668 -20.96 -10.55 -4.83
CA GLY A 668 -21.98 -11.57 -4.55
C GLY A 668 -23.18 -10.97 -3.83
N GLY A 669 -24.23 -10.61 -4.49
CA GLY A 669 -25.53 -10.15 -3.99
C GLY A 669 -25.53 -9.13 -2.81
N GLY A 670 -26.38 -8.11 -2.87
CA GLY A 670 -26.52 -7.11 -1.81
C GLY A 670 -25.71 -5.84 -1.98
N PHE A 671 -25.11 -5.66 -3.13
CA PHE A 671 -24.61 -4.37 -3.52
C PHE A 671 -25.81 -3.46 -3.86
N THR A 672 -25.87 -2.28 -3.25
CA THR A 672 -26.79 -1.23 -3.66
C THR A 672 -25.97 -0.16 -4.34
N MET A 673 -26.34 0.18 -5.58
CA MET A 673 -25.71 1.27 -6.31
C MET A 673 -25.78 2.56 -5.51
N PRO A 674 -24.65 3.29 -5.32
CA PRO A 674 -24.69 4.63 -4.77
C PRO A 674 -25.56 5.54 -5.65
N ASN A 675 -26.51 6.25 -5.06
CA ASN A 675 -27.31 7.25 -5.76
C ASN A 675 -26.49 8.53 -5.89
N TYR A 676 -25.58 8.58 -6.87
CA TYR A 676 -24.81 9.79 -7.12
C TYR A 676 -25.63 10.86 -7.83
N PRO A 677 -25.39 12.16 -7.51
CA PRO A 677 -25.86 13.29 -8.31
C PRO A 677 -25.50 13.11 -9.79
N PRO A 678 -26.35 13.59 -10.73
CA PRO A 678 -26.17 13.36 -12.16
C PRO A 678 -24.80 13.78 -12.70
N GLU A 679 -24.20 14.82 -12.14
CA GLU A 679 -22.89 15.33 -12.53
C GLU A 679 -21.73 14.36 -12.20
N TYR A 680 -21.95 13.39 -11.32
CA TYR A 680 -20.97 12.38 -10.89
C TYR A 680 -21.29 10.97 -11.40
N ARG A 681 -22.26 10.83 -12.28
CA ARG A 681 -22.49 9.58 -12.98
C ARG A 681 -21.47 9.49 -14.11
N SER A 682 -20.70 8.40 -14.10
CA SER A 682 -19.51 8.25 -14.91
C SER A 682 -19.75 7.31 -16.08
N GLY A 683 -18.90 7.41 -17.08
CA GLY A 683 -18.80 6.53 -18.23
C GLY A 683 -18.55 7.27 -19.52
N VAL A 684 -17.60 6.78 -20.30
CA VAL A 684 -17.29 7.39 -21.62
C VAL A 684 -18.37 7.11 -22.66
N GLY A 685 -19.14 6.02 -22.50
CA GLY A 685 -20.16 5.59 -23.45
C GLY A 685 -19.60 5.26 -24.84
N GLU A 686 -20.46 4.90 -25.76
CA GLU A 686 -20.06 4.60 -27.15
C GLU A 686 -19.48 5.85 -27.87
N GLU A 687 -20.00 7.06 -27.55
CA GLU A 687 -19.44 8.31 -28.09
C GLU A 687 -17.97 8.49 -27.70
N GLY A 688 -17.63 8.26 -26.41
CA GLY A 688 -16.23 8.35 -25.95
C GLY A 688 -15.34 7.27 -26.55
N VAL A 689 -15.87 6.06 -26.79
CA VAL A 689 -15.15 5.01 -27.51
C VAL A 689 -14.75 5.46 -28.91
N GLU A 690 -15.70 6.05 -29.67
CA GLU A 690 -15.42 6.60 -31.01
C GLU A 690 -14.31 7.68 -30.94
N LYS A 691 -14.37 8.58 -29.93
CA LYS A 691 -13.35 9.63 -29.78
C LYS A 691 -11.98 9.10 -29.40
N LEU A 692 -11.90 8.05 -28.58
CA LEU A 692 -10.64 7.37 -28.28
C LEU A 692 -10.09 6.65 -29.52
N LYS A 693 -10.95 6.02 -30.33
CA LYS A 693 -10.56 5.40 -31.57
C LYS A 693 -10.03 6.42 -32.58
N GLU A 694 -10.78 7.53 -32.82
CA GLU A 694 -10.34 8.66 -33.65
C GLU A 694 -8.95 9.17 -33.19
N PHE A 695 -8.76 9.35 -31.88
CA PHE A 695 -7.48 9.79 -31.31
C PHE A 695 -6.30 8.91 -31.75
N VAL A 696 -6.49 7.58 -31.63
CA VAL A 696 -5.43 6.63 -32.02
C VAL A 696 -5.23 6.64 -33.54
N GLU A 697 -6.32 6.58 -34.32
CA GLU A 697 -6.25 6.57 -35.78
C GLU A 697 -5.56 7.83 -36.36
N GLU A 698 -5.67 8.98 -35.67
CA GLU A 698 -4.98 10.23 -36.05
C GLU A 698 -3.50 10.28 -35.65
N GLY A 699 -3.00 9.31 -34.86
CA GLY A 699 -1.58 9.18 -34.48
C GLY A 699 -1.29 9.23 -33.00
N GLY A 700 -2.31 9.25 -32.15
CA GLY A 700 -2.18 9.19 -30.69
C GLY A 700 -1.72 7.82 -30.18
N THR A 701 -1.16 7.81 -28.99
CA THR A 701 -0.81 6.58 -28.26
C THR A 701 -1.79 6.38 -27.12
N LEU A 702 -2.46 5.21 -27.05
CA LEU A 702 -3.31 4.80 -25.94
C LEU A 702 -2.60 3.74 -25.11
N LEU A 703 -2.37 4.01 -23.81
CA LEU A 703 -1.79 3.05 -22.87
C LEU A 703 -2.92 2.46 -22.03
N CYS A 704 -3.06 1.14 -22.02
CA CYS A 704 -4.10 0.42 -21.28
C CYS A 704 -3.46 -0.52 -20.25
N PHE A 705 -3.67 -0.25 -18.96
CA PHE A 705 -3.10 -1.05 -17.89
C PHE A 705 -4.07 -2.15 -17.44
N GLY A 706 -3.55 -3.36 -17.21
CA GLY A 706 -4.31 -4.46 -16.65
C GLY A 706 -5.67 -4.66 -17.33
N GLU A 707 -6.74 -4.55 -16.58
CA GLU A 707 -8.13 -4.76 -17.03
C GLU A 707 -8.57 -3.83 -18.17
N SER A 708 -8.06 -2.60 -18.24
CA SER A 708 -8.40 -1.67 -19.33
C SER A 708 -7.92 -2.14 -20.71
N SER A 709 -7.01 -3.12 -20.74
CA SER A 709 -6.64 -3.80 -22.00
C SER A 709 -7.81 -4.55 -22.62
N ASN A 710 -8.72 -5.12 -21.81
CA ASN A 710 -9.92 -5.77 -22.31
C ASN A 710 -10.85 -4.78 -23.00
N PHE A 711 -11.05 -3.60 -22.41
CA PHE A 711 -11.80 -2.50 -23.02
C PHE A 711 -11.24 -2.15 -24.42
N ALA A 712 -9.93 -1.92 -24.52
CA ALA A 712 -9.31 -1.58 -25.80
C ALA A 712 -9.43 -2.69 -26.84
N ILE A 713 -9.21 -3.96 -26.45
CA ILE A 713 -9.35 -5.12 -27.35
C ILE A 713 -10.76 -5.19 -27.92
N GLU A 714 -11.77 -5.06 -27.07
CA GLU A 714 -13.18 -5.25 -27.45
C GLU A 714 -13.76 -4.07 -28.21
N LYS A 715 -13.53 -2.87 -27.70
CA LYS A 715 -14.16 -1.65 -28.21
C LYS A 715 -13.43 -1.03 -29.41
N LEU A 716 -12.09 -1.18 -29.49
CA LEU A 716 -11.35 -0.66 -30.62
C LEU A 716 -11.10 -1.70 -31.73
N GLY A 717 -11.48 -2.97 -31.49
CA GLY A 717 -11.40 -4.03 -32.47
C GLY A 717 -9.95 -4.47 -32.79
N LEU A 718 -9.08 -4.53 -31.78
CA LEU A 718 -7.69 -4.87 -31.96
C LEU A 718 -7.48 -6.35 -32.37
N PRO A 719 -6.42 -6.69 -33.14
CA PRO A 719 -6.11 -8.06 -33.54
C PRO A 719 -5.45 -8.88 -32.43
N VAL A 720 -5.90 -8.69 -31.21
CA VAL A 720 -5.38 -9.30 -29.99
C VAL A 720 -6.55 -9.96 -29.24
N ARG A 721 -6.29 -11.01 -28.50
CA ARG A 721 -7.27 -11.59 -27.58
C ARG A 721 -6.66 -11.78 -26.19
N ASN A 722 -7.46 -11.62 -25.18
CA ASN A 722 -7.13 -12.08 -23.83
C ASN A 722 -7.40 -13.59 -23.74
N VAL A 723 -6.37 -14.40 -23.52
CA VAL A 723 -6.47 -15.86 -23.46
C VAL A 723 -7.07 -16.35 -22.14
N LEU A 724 -7.14 -15.50 -21.12
CA LEU A 724 -7.65 -15.83 -19.78
C LEU A 724 -9.11 -15.44 -19.57
N LYS A 725 -9.73 -14.69 -20.52
CA LYS A 725 -11.06 -14.09 -20.34
C LYS A 725 -12.14 -15.09 -19.92
N ASP A 726 -12.15 -16.28 -20.53
CA ASP A 726 -13.19 -17.32 -20.32
C ASP A 726 -12.67 -18.52 -19.52
N VAL A 727 -11.46 -18.45 -18.98
CA VAL A 727 -10.87 -19.52 -18.18
C VAL A 727 -11.46 -19.47 -16.76
N LYS A 728 -11.88 -20.62 -16.27
CA LYS A 728 -12.49 -20.74 -14.93
C LYS A 728 -11.43 -20.55 -13.84
N ASN A 729 -11.84 -20.00 -12.71
CA ASN A 729 -10.94 -19.86 -11.53
C ASN A 729 -10.49 -21.21 -10.93
N THR A 730 -11.11 -22.33 -11.33
CA THR A 730 -10.64 -23.69 -10.98
C THR A 730 -9.51 -24.18 -11.90
N GLU A 731 -9.35 -23.57 -13.08
CA GLU A 731 -8.36 -23.93 -14.10
C GLU A 731 -7.16 -22.96 -14.08
N PHE A 732 -7.41 -21.68 -13.85
CA PHE A 732 -6.36 -20.65 -13.74
C PHE A 732 -6.57 -19.77 -12.51
N VAL A 733 -5.52 -19.69 -11.67
CA VAL A 733 -5.48 -18.83 -10.47
C VAL A 733 -4.11 -18.17 -10.36
N CYS A 734 -4.07 -16.84 -10.33
CA CYS A 734 -2.87 -16.07 -10.03
C CYS A 734 -3.28 -14.79 -9.29
N PRO A 735 -3.39 -14.86 -7.95
CA PRO A 735 -4.00 -13.80 -7.14
C PRO A 735 -3.00 -12.75 -6.64
N GLY A 736 -1.98 -12.46 -7.40
CA GLY A 736 -0.94 -11.52 -7.02
C GLY A 736 0.39 -12.20 -6.75
N SER A 737 1.06 -12.59 -7.83
CA SER A 737 2.35 -13.29 -7.82
C SER A 737 3.37 -12.53 -8.62
N THR A 738 4.65 -12.76 -8.36
CA THR A 738 5.71 -12.32 -9.26
C THR A 738 5.93 -13.36 -10.35
N LEU A 739 5.84 -12.91 -11.58
CA LEU A 739 5.99 -13.75 -12.77
C LEU A 739 7.18 -13.28 -13.60
N HIS A 740 7.99 -14.24 -14.01
CA HIS A 740 9.11 -14.01 -14.92
C HIS A 740 8.60 -13.72 -16.33
N VAL A 741 9.23 -12.76 -17.03
CA VAL A 741 8.94 -12.41 -18.42
C VAL A 741 10.22 -12.23 -19.20
N ASP A 742 10.20 -12.71 -20.44
CA ASP A 742 11.24 -12.44 -21.44
C ASP A 742 11.04 -11.03 -22.02
N VAL A 743 12.11 -10.26 -22.10
CA VAL A 743 12.10 -8.84 -22.53
C VAL A 743 12.67 -8.70 -23.93
N ASP A 744 11.94 -8.10 -24.86
CA ASP A 744 12.51 -7.62 -26.11
C ASP A 744 13.29 -6.31 -25.87
N GLY A 745 14.54 -6.42 -25.46
CA GLY A 745 15.44 -5.30 -25.19
C GLY A 745 15.72 -4.40 -26.38
N GLY A 746 15.42 -4.85 -27.61
CA GLY A 746 15.49 -4.03 -28.82
C GLY A 746 14.32 -3.07 -28.98
N HIS A 747 13.20 -3.35 -28.34
CA HIS A 747 12.00 -2.53 -28.45
C HIS A 747 12.10 -1.25 -27.61
N PRO A 748 11.76 -0.06 -28.16
CA PRO A 748 11.89 1.22 -27.45
C PRO A 748 11.17 1.30 -26.10
N LEU A 749 10.05 0.60 -25.95
CA LEU A 749 9.31 0.56 -24.68
C LEU A 749 10.06 -0.22 -23.59
N ALA A 750 11.00 -1.11 -23.95
CA ALA A 750 11.79 -1.91 -23.02
C ALA A 750 13.22 -1.38 -22.78
N TRP A 751 13.60 -0.23 -23.36
CA TRP A 751 14.94 0.31 -23.14
C TRP A 751 15.27 0.58 -21.69
N GLY A 752 16.40 0.10 -21.21
CA GLY A 752 16.86 0.25 -19.84
C GLY A 752 16.18 -0.69 -18.84
N VAL A 753 15.29 -1.57 -19.31
CA VAL A 753 14.68 -2.63 -18.48
C VAL A 753 15.68 -3.80 -18.34
N GLN A 754 15.68 -4.49 -17.23
CA GLN A 754 16.54 -5.66 -16.99
C GLN A 754 16.03 -6.89 -17.75
N ASP A 755 16.96 -7.77 -18.14
CA ASP A 755 16.63 -8.97 -18.93
C ASP A 755 15.82 -10.01 -18.12
N ASP A 756 16.11 -10.17 -16.81
CA ASP A 756 15.42 -11.07 -15.88
C ASP A 756 14.30 -10.29 -15.13
N LEU A 757 13.37 -9.73 -15.88
CA LEU A 757 12.29 -8.92 -15.34
C LEU A 757 11.22 -9.79 -14.66
N MET A 758 10.82 -9.37 -13.46
CA MET A 758 9.61 -9.85 -12.79
C MET A 758 8.50 -8.82 -12.91
N ILE A 759 7.29 -9.28 -13.21
CA ILE A 759 6.09 -8.46 -13.17
C ILE A 759 5.18 -8.93 -12.04
N VAL A 760 4.40 -8.01 -11.46
CA VAL A 760 3.34 -8.37 -10.50
C VAL A 760 2.06 -8.64 -11.28
N PHE A 761 1.59 -9.88 -11.24
CA PHE A 761 0.38 -10.30 -11.94
C PHE A 761 -0.74 -10.59 -10.95
N ARG A 762 -1.88 -9.93 -11.10
CA ARG A 762 -3.05 -10.09 -10.23
C ARG A 762 -4.34 -10.15 -11.05
N HIS A 763 -4.73 -11.35 -11.47
CA HIS A 763 -5.96 -11.57 -12.28
C HIS A 763 -6.04 -10.69 -13.55
N HIS A 764 -4.90 -10.34 -14.13
CA HIS A 764 -4.81 -9.52 -15.32
C HIS A 764 -4.94 -10.33 -16.61
N PRO A 765 -5.14 -9.69 -17.76
CA PRO A 765 -5.14 -10.36 -19.05
C PRO A 765 -3.75 -10.87 -19.45
N ALA A 766 -3.72 -11.96 -20.21
CA ALA A 766 -2.55 -12.39 -20.99
C ALA A 766 -2.95 -12.47 -22.45
N PHE A 767 -2.04 -12.16 -23.36
CA PHE A 767 -2.39 -11.86 -24.73
C PHE A 767 -1.92 -12.91 -25.73
N GLU A 768 -2.75 -13.13 -26.74
CA GLU A 768 -2.37 -13.81 -27.98
C GLU A 768 -2.73 -12.92 -29.15
N VAL A 769 -1.79 -12.78 -30.05
CA VAL A 769 -1.98 -11.97 -31.25
C VAL A 769 -2.61 -12.83 -32.32
N LYS A 770 -3.67 -12.34 -32.95
CA LYS A 770 -4.35 -13.06 -34.03
C LYS A 770 -3.48 -13.06 -35.28
N PRO A 771 -3.16 -14.21 -35.91
CA PRO A 771 -2.41 -14.27 -37.14
C PRO A 771 -3.06 -13.43 -38.26
N ARG A 772 -2.29 -12.59 -38.92
CA ARG A 772 -2.66 -11.81 -40.08
C ARG A 772 -1.62 -11.93 -41.19
N VAL A 773 -1.99 -11.58 -42.41
CA VAL A 773 -1.10 -11.66 -43.59
C VAL A 773 0.10 -10.73 -43.45
N ASN A 774 -0.04 -9.57 -42.79
CA ASN A 774 1.03 -8.64 -42.47
C ASN A 774 1.25 -8.60 -40.96
N ASN A 775 2.38 -9.11 -40.47
CA ASN A 775 2.78 -9.10 -39.06
C ASN A 775 3.30 -7.72 -38.58
N GLU A 776 3.21 -6.66 -39.39
CA GLU A 776 3.68 -5.32 -39.02
C GLU A 776 2.68 -4.51 -38.15
N GLU A 777 1.51 -5.08 -37.89
CA GLU A 777 0.46 -4.39 -37.14
C GLU A 777 0.65 -4.46 -35.63
N TYR A 778 1.59 -5.25 -35.11
CA TYR A 778 1.86 -5.40 -33.68
C TYR A 778 3.29 -5.83 -33.41
N SER A 779 3.76 -5.56 -32.20
CA SER A 779 4.98 -6.12 -31.62
C SER A 779 4.74 -6.61 -30.19
N VAL A 780 5.39 -7.70 -29.83
CA VAL A 780 5.37 -8.24 -28.45
C VAL A 780 6.58 -7.65 -27.73
N VAL A 781 6.32 -6.88 -26.68
CA VAL A 781 7.37 -6.22 -25.89
C VAL A 781 7.85 -7.12 -24.75
N LEU A 782 6.89 -7.82 -24.10
CA LEU A 782 7.16 -8.80 -23.05
C LEU A 782 6.36 -10.07 -23.34
N SER A 783 6.98 -11.24 -23.09
CA SER A 783 6.33 -12.54 -23.20
C SER A 783 6.66 -13.42 -22.01
N TYR A 784 5.73 -14.34 -21.67
CA TYR A 784 6.00 -15.36 -20.67
C TYR A 784 6.88 -16.45 -21.27
N PRO A 785 7.87 -16.98 -20.51
CA PRO A 785 8.65 -18.13 -20.96
C PRO A 785 7.78 -19.40 -21.11
N ASP A 786 8.39 -20.46 -21.60
CA ASP A 786 7.66 -21.73 -21.81
C ASP A 786 7.26 -22.42 -20.50
N LYS A 787 8.11 -22.30 -19.47
CA LYS A 787 7.97 -22.94 -18.14
C LYS A 787 8.65 -22.09 -17.07
N HIS A 788 8.37 -22.42 -15.80
CA HIS A 788 8.94 -21.73 -14.65
C HIS A 788 8.62 -20.23 -14.64
N ILE A 789 7.34 -19.95 -14.92
CA ILE A 789 6.85 -18.57 -15.02
C ILE A 789 6.74 -17.92 -13.65
N MET A 790 6.27 -18.65 -12.63
CA MET A 790 6.11 -18.10 -11.29
C MET A 790 7.44 -18.05 -10.54
N GLU A 791 7.80 -16.90 -10.01
CA GLU A 791 8.96 -16.70 -9.15
C GLU A 791 8.59 -16.77 -7.67
N SER A 792 7.50 -16.12 -7.27
CA SER A 792 6.92 -16.21 -5.93
C SER A 792 5.41 -16.01 -5.95
N GLY A 793 4.70 -16.54 -4.96
CA GLY A 793 3.27 -16.43 -4.80
C GLY A 793 2.48 -17.70 -5.08
N TRP A 794 1.40 -17.59 -5.85
CA TRP A 794 0.52 -18.68 -6.24
C TRP A 794 0.15 -18.59 -7.73
N LEU A 795 0.47 -19.63 -8.48
CA LEU A 795 0.05 -19.81 -9.86
C LEU A 795 -0.46 -21.24 -10.05
N THR A 796 -1.71 -21.37 -10.47
CA THR A 796 -2.28 -22.61 -10.97
C THR A 796 -2.64 -22.40 -12.44
N GLY A 797 -2.39 -23.39 -13.31
CA GLY A 797 -2.66 -23.29 -14.74
C GLY A 797 -1.57 -22.49 -15.49
N GLU A 798 -0.30 -22.69 -15.15
CA GLU A 798 0.86 -22.04 -15.79
C GLU A 798 0.83 -22.17 -17.33
N GLU A 799 0.31 -23.29 -17.85
CA GLU A 799 0.17 -23.57 -19.28
C GLU A 799 -0.67 -22.55 -20.05
N HIS A 800 -1.59 -21.85 -19.37
CA HIS A 800 -2.38 -20.78 -19.99
C HIS A 800 -1.53 -19.54 -20.31
N LEU A 801 -0.42 -19.36 -19.60
CA LEU A 801 0.52 -18.26 -19.81
C LEU A 801 1.69 -18.61 -20.75
N SER A 802 2.03 -19.91 -20.85
CA SER A 802 3.17 -20.39 -21.63
C SER A 802 3.24 -19.77 -23.03
N ARG A 803 4.32 -19.05 -23.32
CA ARG A 803 4.61 -18.33 -24.57
C ARG A 803 3.55 -17.30 -24.98
N LYS A 804 2.72 -16.82 -24.05
CA LYS A 804 1.77 -15.74 -24.31
C LYS A 804 2.44 -14.38 -24.06
N ALA A 805 1.90 -13.34 -24.66
CA ALA A 805 2.41 -12.00 -24.45
C ALA A 805 1.89 -11.40 -23.14
N ALA A 806 2.79 -10.78 -22.39
CA ALA A 806 2.47 -9.98 -21.21
C ALA A 806 2.30 -8.50 -21.56
N MET A 807 2.94 -8.03 -22.63
CA MET A 807 2.82 -6.64 -23.12
C MET A 807 2.88 -6.61 -24.64
N VAL A 808 1.94 -5.90 -25.26
CA VAL A 808 1.80 -5.82 -26.72
C VAL A 808 1.60 -4.37 -27.15
N GLU A 809 2.31 -3.96 -28.21
CA GLU A 809 2.03 -2.73 -28.96
C GLU A 809 1.27 -3.11 -30.24
N ALA A 810 0.07 -2.58 -30.42
CA ALA A 810 -0.74 -2.77 -31.63
C ALA A 810 -0.95 -1.46 -32.36
N LYS A 811 -0.76 -1.46 -33.69
CA LYS A 811 -1.02 -0.30 -34.55
C LYS A 811 -2.52 -0.18 -34.81
N LEU A 812 -3.05 1.04 -34.78
CA LEU A 812 -4.39 1.38 -35.19
C LEU A 812 -4.38 2.70 -35.94
N GLY A 813 -4.63 2.66 -37.24
CA GLY A 813 -4.48 3.85 -38.10
C GLY A 813 -3.02 4.36 -38.13
N LYS A 814 -2.81 5.62 -37.77
CA LYS A 814 -1.47 6.23 -37.67
C LYS A 814 -0.85 6.12 -36.28
N GLY A 815 -1.64 5.75 -35.28
CA GLY A 815 -1.21 5.65 -33.89
C GLY A 815 -1.05 4.22 -33.43
N ARG A 816 -1.04 4.04 -32.10
CA ARG A 816 -0.82 2.74 -31.47
C ARG A 816 -1.57 2.62 -30.15
N VAL A 817 -1.90 1.38 -29.80
CA VAL A 817 -2.41 1.00 -28.47
C VAL A 817 -1.39 0.08 -27.81
N VAL A 818 -1.00 0.39 -26.58
CA VAL A 818 -0.09 -0.43 -25.79
C VAL A 818 -0.90 -1.12 -24.71
N LEU A 819 -0.93 -2.44 -24.76
CA LEU A 819 -1.67 -3.30 -23.84
C LEU A 819 -0.70 -3.88 -22.80
N TYR A 820 -0.93 -3.58 -21.53
CA TYR A 820 -0.18 -4.15 -20.41
C TYR A 820 -1.04 -5.24 -19.75
N GLY A 821 -0.58 -6.48 -19.73
CA GLY A 821 -1.18 -7.59 -18.97
C GLY A 821 -0.87 -7.52 -17.48
N PHE A 822 -0.57 -6.33 -16.97
CA PHE A 822 -0.24 -6.03 -15.58
C PHE A 822 -0.33 -4.51 -15.35
N GLN A 823 -0.16 -4.08 -14.11
CA GLN A 823 -0.05 -2.66 -13.76
C GLN A 823 1.43 -2.29 -13.63
N PRO A 824 2.04 -1.54 -14.58
CA PRO A 824 3.48 -1.28 -14.61
C PRO A 824 3.98 -0.46 -13.42
N GLN A 825 3.08 0.17 -12.69
CA GLN A 825 3.36 1.01 -11.53
C GLN A 825 2.65 0.58 -10.24
N MET A 826 1.95 -0.56 -10.24
CA MET A 826 1.09 -1.03 -9.17
C MET A 826 1.45 -0.49 -7.77
N ARG A 827 0.62 0.40 -7.20
CA ARG A 827 0.83 1.04 -5.88
C ARG A 827 2.21 1.72 -5.73
N ALA A 828 2.85 2.14 -6.82
CA ALA A 828 4.22 2.65 -6.88
C ALA A 828 5.26 1.71 -6.21
N GLN A 829 5.04 0.40 -6.26
CA GLN A 829 5.88 -0.62 -5.62
C GLN A 829 6.86 -1.29 -6.58
N PRO A 830 6.47 -1.75 -7.81
CA PRO A 830 7.37 -2.49 -8.70
C PRO A 830 8.29 -1.55 -9.48
N GLU A 831 9.32 -1.02 -8.83
CA GLU A 831 10.29 -0.09 -9.46
C GLU A 831 10.97 -0.70 -10.70
N ALA A 832 11.08 -2.03 -10.77
CA ALA A 832 11.62 -2.76 -11.92
C ALA A 832 10.84 -2.47 -13.22
N THR A 833 9.53 -2.27 -13.14
CA THR A 833 8.64 -2.11 -14.31
C THR A 833 8.32 -0.65 -14.67
N PHE A 834 8.74 0.33 -13.87
CA PHE A 834 8.42 1.75 -14.11
C PHE A 834 8.89 2.24 -15.49
N LYS A 835 10.05 1.76 -15.95
CA LYS A 835 10.61 2.14 -17.25
C LYS A 835 9.72 1.78 -18.43
N LEU A 836 8.92 0.71 -18.31
CA LEU A 836 7.94 0.33 -19.34
C LEU A 836 6.86 1.41 -19.52
N LEU A 837 6.50 2.11 -18.46
CA LEU A 837 5.61 3.28 -18.52
C LEU A 837 6.39 4.53 -18.95
N PHE A 838 7.53 4.81 -18.34
CA PHE A 838 8.29 6.04 -18.61
C PHE A 838 8.73 6.14 -20.06
N ASN A 839 9.15 5.02 -20.68
CA ASN A 839 9.52 4.97 -22.09
C ASN A 839 8.36 5.30 -23.03
N ALA A 840 7.13 4.94 -22.65
CA ALA A 840 5.94 5.27 -23.43
C ALA A 840 5.55 6.76 -23.33
N LEU A 841 6.04 7.48 -22.33
CA LEU A 841 5.75 8.89 -22.07
C LEU A 841 6.83 9.86 -22.59
N LEU A 842 7.93 9.33 -23.14
CA LEU A 842 8.99 10.11 -23.79
C LEU A 842 9.02 9.81 -25.29
N GLY A 843 8.77 10.81 -26.14
CA GLY A 843 8.69 10.71 -27.58
C GLY A 843 10.04 10.50 -28.28
#